data_0ad2f9e4a8492c7f3b21b3d15514ee7e
#
_entry.id   0ad2f9e4a8492c7f3b21b3d15514ee7e
#
_cell.length_a   1.000
_cell.length_b   1.000
_cell.length_c   1.000
_cell.angle_alpha   90.00
_cell.angle_beta   90.00
_cell.angle_gamma   90.00
#
_symmetry.space_group_name_H-M   'P 1'
#
loop_
_entity.id
_entity.type
_entity.pdbx_description
1 polymer ?
#
loop_
_entity_poly.entity_id
_entity_poly.type
_entity_poly.pdbx_seq_one_letter_code
_entity_poly.pdbx_strand_id
1 'polypeptide(L)'
;MQFQIEKLILWPKNQKYSYKDIELNTNSVNVITGDSRTGKSAIIPIIDYCLASGECYIPTQTIRNACSWFGVVIKLEKNKVLLARREPGAQKSTSDMLFIQGEEIEIPEIPEKNTNCQAVKRFLDEYARLSFLETEDTYYGSRPAFRDLMSFCFQPQNVVANANILFYKTDKTEHRNKLINIFPYVLGAITPEVLSARQELMDLQRKLKKKESDYEKLCELTIRWENEIKAWISVAIELGLLEETSRNMKFEAQLVLLQELVKNNTEEKVIKSNGIIKSSEEMVMLREKENELAMELTKYKNRHIEMSQLMKSVSEYRDALSIQVERLNIAEWLDEKARKEHICPVCQQKCSDDSQRNIYLSRLEDNRKKKKQMEEIPAAFEREYDMVKGQIQRLTDELVAVQKRIRIEENKLKHLRENDEANPSRYTLDGISRFPGKVEYASETIASLESDGELSAEITTLQERIAKLKKIADESVIKRKIANAITKISVKQMELLKLMDAERPDDPFRLDYKNLTVEVDGEDGRKDYLWEIGSGSNWLAYHISTILGLQEFFSTFQSSVPNFVVFDQPSQVYFPHGSTDNSEVYDLGDLDREAVKSIFTTMAKCISNVNNNMQILVLEHADSSIYGDVQGINEVCVWRNGEKLIPLEWID
;
A
#
# COMPACT_ATOMS: atom_id res chain seq x y z
N MET A 1 11.66 12.43 16.80
CA MET A 1 12.97 11.71 16.70
C MET A 1 14.09 12.72 16.87
N GLN A 2 15.05 12.49 17.76
CA GLN A 2 16.20 13.39 17.93
C GLN A 2 17.21 13.13 16.79
N PHE A 3 17.31 14.08 15.89
CA PHE A 3 18.16 14.02 14.71
C PHE A 3 18.49 15.44 14.27
N GLN A 4 19.66 15.93 14.65
CA GLN A 4 20.09 17.31 14.41
C GLN A 4 21.46 17.32 13.75
N ILE A 5 21.71 18.33 12.93
CA ILE A 5 22.96 18.47 12.17
C ILE A 5 23.94 19.28 13.01
N GLU A 6 25.07 18.69 13.41
CA GLU A 6 26.09 19.34 14.23
C GLU A 6 27.17 20.01 13.36
N LYS A 7 27.55 19.35 12.23
CA LYS A 7 28.54 19.90 11.32
C LYS A 7 28.19 19.58 9.88
N LEU A 8 28.49 20.50 8.98
CA LEU A 8 28.57 20.30 7.53
C LEU A 8 30.05 20.29 7.14
N ILE A 9 30.49 19.30 6.36
CA ILE A 9 31.90 19.09 6.03
C ILE A 9 32.08 18.99 4.52
N LEU A 10 33.11 19.66 4.01
CA LEU A 10 33.50 19.65 2.61
C LEU A 10 34.97 19.27 2.52
N TRP A 11 35.31 18.25 1.73
CA TRP A 11 36.70 17.87 1.48
C TRP A 11 37.10 18.33 0.08
N PRO A 12 38.26 19.01 -0.07
CA PRO A 12 38.72 19.46 -1.35
C PRO A 12 39.16 18.32 -2.26
N LYS A 13 39.15 18.52 -3.58
CA LYS A 13 39.83 17.63 -4.55
C LYS A 13 41.32 17.74 -4.45
N ASN A 14 41.82 18.95 -4.23
CA ASN A 14 43.25 19.21 -4.06
C ASN A 14 43.64 18.90 -2.61
N GLN A 15 44.32 17.78 -2.41
CA GLN A 15 44.76 17.30 -1.09
C GLN A 15 45.77 18.18 -0.37
N LYS A 16 46.22 19.31 -1.00
CA LYS A 16 47.06 20.29 -0.31
C LYS A 16 46.29 21.10 0.75
N TYR A 17 44.98 21.12 0.63
CA TYR A 17 44.13 21.87 1.53
C TYR A 17 43.40 20.91 2.47
N SER A 18 43.22 21.33 3.72
CA SER A 18 42.39 20.60 4.70
C SER A 18 40.92 20.77 4.38
N TYR A 19 40.09 19.91 4.95
CA TYR A 19 38.63 20.01 4.85
C TYR A 19 38.15 21.33 5.47
N LYS A 20 36.98 21.79 5.01
CA LYS A 20 36.24 22.90 5.61
C LYS A 20 35.02 22.35 6.33
N ASP A 21 34.83 22.75 7.58
CA ASP A 21 33.62 22.45 8.34
C ASP A 21 32.85 23.72 8.70
N ILE A 22 31.55 23.55 8.89
CA ILE A 22 30.62 24.57 9.39
C ILE A 22 29.94 23.96 10.61
N GLU A 23 30.21 24.51 11.78
CA GLU A 23 29.60 24.06 13.03
C GLU A 23 28.22 24.70 13.23
N LEU A 24 27.23 23.87 13.53
CA LEU A 24 25.86 24.28 13.78
C LEU A 24 25.48 23.99 15.24
N ASN A 25 24.86 24.96 15.88
CA ASN A 25 24.35 24.76 17.24
C ASN A 25 23.09 23.88 17.19
N THR A 26 23.09 22.82 17.97
CA THR A 26 21.89 22.01 18.17
C THR A 26 20.90 22.76 19.05
N ASN A 27 19.59 22.48 18.89
CA ASN A 27 18.53 23.06 19.73
C ASN A 27 18.39 24.59 19.62
N SER A 28 18.70 25.17 18.47
CA SER A 28 18.67 26.63 18.27
C SER A 28 18.36 27.01 16.83
N VAL A 29 18.14 28.28 16.57
CA VAL A 29 18.11 28.85 15.23
C VAL A 29 19.55 29.21 14.82
N ASN A 30 20.02 28.62 13.72
CA ASN A 30 21.30 28.90 13.10
C ASN A 30 21.09 29.71 11.82
N VAL A 31 21.82 30.80 11.68
CA VAL A 31 21.74 31.66 10.50
C VAL A 31 23.08 31.64 9.76
N ILE A 32 23.02 31.33 8.47
CA ILE A 32 24.12 31.53 7.52
C ILE A 32 23.72 32.67 6.60
N THR A 33 24.31 33.83 6.80
CA THR A 33 24.01 35.00 5.99
C THR A 33 25.12 35.30 4.99
N GLY A 34 24.83 36.10 3.99
CA GLY A 34 25.84 36.55 3.02
C GLY A 34 25.29 37.00 1.69
N ASP A 35 26.22 37.40 0.80
CA ASP A 35 25.90 37.91 -0.52
C ASP A 35 25.33 36.84 -1.46
N SER A 36 24.77 37.26 -2.58
CA SER A 36 24.33 36.34 -3.63
C SER A 36 25.51 35.55 -4.19
N ARG A 37 25.27 34.32 -4.63
CA ARG A 37 26.26 33.40 -5.22
C ARG A 37 27.42 32.97 -4.31
N THR A 38 27.23 33.02 -3.00
CA THR A 38 28.19 32.51 -2.01
C THR A 38 28.05 31.01 -1.70
N GLY A 39 27.06 30.37 -2.24
CA GLY A 39 26.83 28.91 -2.09
C GLY A 39 25.81 28.51 -1.00
N LYS A 40 25.09 29.46 -0.38
CA LYS A 40 24.10 29.19 0.66
C LYS A 40 23.07 28.14 0.24
N SER A 41 22.40 28.32 -0.89
CA SER A 41 21.36 27.41 -1.37
C SER A 41 21.86 26.00 -1.72
N ALA A 42 23.18 25.78 -1.79
CA ALA A 42 23.75 24.45 -2.00
C ALA A 42 23.74 23.58 -0.71
N ILE A 43 23.50 24.17 0.46
CA ILE A 43 23.51 23.47 1.75
C ILE A 43 22.40 22.43 1.80
N ILE A 44 21.17 22.75 1.37
CA ILE A 44 20.06 21.79 1.31
C ILE A 44 20.42 20.58 0.40
N PRO A 45 20.86 20.74 -0.87
CA PRO A 45 21.30 19.62 -1.70
C PRO A 45 22.47 18.82 -1.11
N ILE A 46 23.40 19.45 -0.39
CA ILE A 46 24.54 18.76 0.24
C ILE A 46 24.03 17.86 1.37
N ILE A 47 23.21 18.39 2.27
CA ILE A 47 22.61 17.61 3.35
C ILE A 47 21.78 16.46 2.78
N ASP A 48 20.91 16.75 1.80
CA ASP A 48 20.07 15.75 1.13
C ASP A 48 20.91 14.64 0.47
N TYR A 49 22.05 15.00 -0.13
CA TYR A 49 22.97 14.06 -0.75
C TYR A 49 23.68 13.15 0.26
N CYS A 50 24.15 13.68 1.37
CA CYS A 50 24.75 12.94 2.48
C CYS A 50 23.75 11.99 3.17
N LEU A 51 22.46 12.35 3.19
CA LEU A 51 21.37 11.50 3.66
C LEU A 51 20.90 10.46 2.62
N ALA A 52 21.78 10.06 1.70
CA ALA A 52 21.59 9.01 0.70
C ALA A 52 20.45 9.27 -0.31
N SER A 53 20.31 10.51 -0.82
CA SER A 53 19.38 10.82 -1.92
C SER A 53 19.70 9.99 -3.18
N GLY A 54 18.69 9.75 -4.04
CA GLY A 54 18.85 9.00 -5.29
C GLY A 54 19.71 9.73 -6.32
N GLU A 55 19.67 11.06 -6.34
CA GLU A 55 20.38 11.92 -7.29
C GLU A 55 21.15 13.01 -6.54
N CYS A 56 22.18 13.54 -7.17
CA CYS A 56 23.00 14.64 -6.65
C CYS A 56 22.51 15.95 -7.28
N TYR A 57 21.88 16.80 -6.47
CA TYR A 57 21.41 18.14 -6.88
C TYR A 57 22.38 19.25 -6.49
N ILE A 58 23.59 18.90 -6.02
CA ILE A 58 24.65 19.89 -5.71
C ILE A 58 25.08 20.56 -7.01
N PRO A 59 25.19 21.91 -7.05
CA PRO A 59 25.62 22.64 -8.25
C PRO A 59 26.96 22.16 -8.81
N THR A 60 27.01 21.94 -10.13
CA THR A 60 28.12 21.24 -10.78
C THR A 60 29.37 22.10 -10.94
N GLN A 61 29.24 23.37 -11.34
CA GLN A 61 30.39 24.16 -11.85
C GLN A 61 31.43 24.48 -10.77
N THR A 62 31.05 25.06 -9.64
CA THR A 62 31.99 25.46 -8.60
C THR A 62 32.14 24.40 -7.53
N ILE A 63 31.05 23.98 -6.93
CA ILE A 63 31.06 23.15 -5.70
C ILE A 63 31.55 21.75 -5.99
N ARG A 64 30.95 21.07 -6.97
CA ARG A 64 31.36 19.70 -7.33
C ARG A 64 32.76 19.64 -7.96
N ASN A 65 33.22 20.71 -8.63
CA ASN A 65 34.56 20.75 -9.18
C ASN A 65 35.63 20.92 -8.09
N ALA A 66 35.32 21.65 -7.02
CA ALA A 66 36.25 21.89 -5.92
C ALA A 66 36.30 20.76 -4.89
N CYS A 67 35.17 20.04 -4.67
CA CYS A 67 35.04 19.05 -3.61
C CYS A 67 35.16 17.61 -4.11
N SER A 68 35.81 16.76 -3.29
CA SER A 68 35.89 15.30 -3.50
C SER A 68 34.82 14.55 -2.74
N TRP A 69 34.45 15.02 -1.54
CA TRP A 69 33.44 14.45 -0.66
C TRP A 69 32.64 15.56 0.01
N PHE A 70 31.41 15.18 0.40
CA PHE A 70 30.49 15.99 1.20
C PHE A 70 30.09 15.20 2.42
N GLY A 71 30.03 15.80 3.60
CA GLY A 71 29.68 15.12 4.84
C GLY A 71 28.83 15.94 5.76
N VAL A 72 28.09 15.23 6.62
CA VAL A 72 27.33 15.79 7.74
C VAL A 72 27.59 14.99 8.99
N VAL A 73 27.82 15.67 10.10
CA VAL A 73 27.80 15.06 11.42
C VAL A 73 26.43 15.28 12.02
N ILE A 74 25.78 14.20 12.38
CA ILE A 74 24.43 14.18 12.91
C ILE A 74 24.50 13.78 14.39
N LYS A 75 23.86 14.58 15.25
CA LYS A 75 23.66 14.25 16.66
C LYS A 75 22.37 13.46 16.80
N LEU A 76 22.50 12.26 17.32
CA LEU A 76 21.41 11.36 17.69
C LEU A 76 21.21 11.40 19.22
N GLU A 77 20.27 10.62 19.77
CA GLU A 77 19.97 10.64 21.20
C GLU A 77 21.21 10.39 22.11
N LYS A 78 22.05 9.42 21.73
CA LYS A 78 23.19 8.98 22.54
C LYS A 78 24.54 9.07 21.82
N ASN A 79 24.51 9.09 20.50
CA ASN A 79 25.70 8.99 19.65
C ASN A 79 25.67 10.06 18.57
N LYS A 80 26.83 10.31 18.00
CA LYS A 80 26.98 11.09 16.76
C LYS A 80 27.30 10.16 15.60
N VAL A 81 26.90 10.56 14.42
CA VAL A 81 27.15 9.82 13.18
C VAL A 81 27.68 10.77 12.11
N LEU A 82 28.83 10.46 11.53
CA LEU A 82 29.31 11.08 10.31
C LEU A 82 28.81 10.29 9.10
N LEU A 83 28.04 10.94 8.25
CA LEU A 83 27.66 10.45 6.94
C LEU A 83 28.36 11.29 5.88
N ALA A 84 29.33 10.71 5.18
CA ALA A 84 29.95 11.38 4.05
C ALA A 84 29.74 10.61 2.76
N ARG A 85 29.62 11.35 1.65
CA ARG A 85 29.38 10.78 0.33
C ARG A 85 30.28 11.40 -0.70
N ARG A 86 30.87 10.55 -1.54
CA ARG A 86 31.78 10.97 -2.59
C ARG A 86 31.09 11.78 -3.67
N GLU A 87 31.79 12.75 -4.26
CA GLU A 87 31.33 13.48 -5.45
C GLU A 87 31.17 12.49 -6.63
N PRO A 88 30.03 12.50 -7.35
CA PRO A 88 29.69 11.43 -8.31
C PRO A 88 30.41 11.53 -9.67
N GLY A 89 31.23 12.57 -9.92
CA GLY A 89 31.86 12.77 -11.22
C GLY A 89 30.84 13.01 -12.33
N ALA A 90 30.96 12.25 -13.41
CA ALA A 90 30.05 12.33 -14.55
C ALA A 90 28.70 11.58 -14.31
N GLN A 91 28.55 10.85 -13.21
CA GLN A 91 27.34 10.11 -12.90
C GLN A 91 26.29 10.99 -12.21
N LYS A 92 25.02 10.56 -12.26
CA LYS A 92 23.94 11.25 -11.52
C LYS A 92 24.11 11.14 -9.99
N SER A 93 24.69 10.06 -9.49
CA SER A 93 25.00 9.85 -8.09
C SER A 93 26.02 8.71 -7.94
N THR A 94 26.69 8.62 -6.78
CA THR A 94 27.55 7.48 -6.44
C THR A 94 26.99 6.73 -5.25
N SER A 95 27.33 5.44 -5.13
CA SER A 95 27.02 4.61 -3.94
C SER A 95 28.09 4.69 -2.86
N ASP A 96 29.24 5.37 -3.11
CA ASP A 96 30.37 5.41 -2.20
C ASP A 96 30.09 6.32 -1.03
N MET A 97 30.02 5.73 0.18
CA MET A 97 29.79 6.44 1.43
C MET A 97 30.81 6.07 2.51
N LEU A 98 31.06 7.03 3.39
CA LEU A 98 31.75 6.84 4.65
C LEU A 98 30.75 6.99 5.79
N PHE A 99 30.76 6.04 6.71
CA PHE A 99 29.93 5.98 7.90
C PHE A 99 30.82 5.79 9.14
N ILE A 100 30.80 6.76 10.06
CA ILE A 100 31.50 6.67 11.36
C ILE A 100 30.50 6.97 12.44
N GLN A 101 30.44 6.13 13.47
CA GLN A 101 29.54 6.31 14.62
C GLN A 101 30.34 6.27 15.92
N GLY A 102 30.05 7.18 16.84
CA GLY A 102 30.69 7.26 18.14
C GLY A 102 30.05 8.30 19.05
N GLU A 103 30.49 8.41 20.28
CA GLU A 103 30.10 9.50 21.18
C GLU A 103 30.75 10.82 20.72
N GLU A 104 31.98 10.75 20.24
CA GLU A 104 32.68 11.82 19.55
C GLU A 104 33.12 11.32 18.17
N ILE A 105 33.14 12.22 17.20
CA ILE A 105 33.49 11.91 15.80
C ILE A 105 34.82 12.59 15.46
N GLU A 106 35.82 11.78 15.14
CA GLU A 106 37.05 12.26 14.57
C GLU A 106 36.88 12.35 13.05
N ILE A 107 37.02 13.57 12.50
CA ILE A 107 36.83 13.83 11.06
C ILE A 107 38.14 13.48 10.35
N PRO A 108 38.15 12.52 9.41
CA PRO A 108 39.37 12.17 8.68
C PRO A 108 39.76 13.28 7.70
N GLU A 109 41.05 13.58 7.60
CA GLU A 109 41.58 14.52 6.57
C GLU A 109 41.30 14.02 5.16
N ILE A 110 41.39 12.70 4.93
CA ILE A 110 41.09 12.06 3.66
C ILE A 110 40.01 11.01 3.90
N PRO A 111 38.77 11.25 3.42
CA PRO A 111 37.69 10.30 3.60
C PRO A 111 37.84 9.10 2.66
N GLU A 112 37.66 7.91 3.19
CA GLU A 112 37.69 6.65 2.46
C GLU A 112 36.34 5.94 2.56
N LYS A 113 35.91 5.32 1.46
CA LYS A 113 34.69 4.54 1.42
C LYS A 113 34.77 3.35 2.38
N ASN A 114 33.81 3.21 3.28
CA ASN A 114 33.64 2.01 4.11
C ASN A 114 32.23 1.39 4.00
N THR A 115 31.30 2.07 3.34
CA THR A 115 29.90 1.61 3.21
C THR A 115 29.30 2.07 1.88
N ASN A 116 28.02 1.80 1.69
CA ASN A 116 27.24 2.22 0.53
C ASN A 116 25.91 2.87 0.90
N CYS A 117 25.28 3.56 -0.09
CA CYS A 117 23.99 4.23 0.11
C CYS A 117 22.87 3.32 0.64
N GLN A 118 22.88 2.03 0.29
CA GLN A 118 21.84 1.11 0.68
C GLN A 118 21.92 0.75 2.17
N ALA A 119 23.15 0.56 2.67
CA ALA A 119 23.39 0.34 4.08
C ALA A 119 23.01 1.57 4.93
N VAL A 120 23.38 2.77 4.46
CA VAL A 120 23.00 4.04 5.11
C VAL A 120 21.49 4.24 5.13
N LYS A 121 20.79 3.94 4.02
CA LYS A 121 19.31 4.00 3.98
C LYS A 121 18.67 3.06 5.02
N ARG A 122 19.17 1.83 5.13
CA ARG A 122 18.68 0.88 6.15
C ARG A 122 18.89 1.41 7.56
N PHE A 123 20.09 1.92 7.86
CA PHE A 123 20.39 2.52 9.15
C PHE A 123 19.43 3.68 9.46
N LEU A 124 19.18 4.59 8.52
CA LEU A 124 18.27 5.71 8.68
C LEU A 124 16.82 5.25 8.87
N ASP A 125 16.38 4.23 8.11
CA ASP A 125 15.05 3.62 8.25
C ASP A 125 14.87 2.94 9.62
N GLU A 126 15.90 2.23 10.11
CA GLU A 126 15.91 1.61 11.44
C GLU A 126 15.85 2.67 12.54
N TYR A 127 16.65 3.72 12.43
CA TYR A 127 16.66 4.81 13.39
C TYR A 127 15.32 5.55 13.42
N ALA A 128 14.69 5.75 12.29
CA ALA A 128 13.35 6.32 12.17
C ALA A 128 12.22 5.34 12.56
N ARG A 129 12.55 4.12 12.98
CA ARG A 129 11.61 3.04 13.30
C ARG A 129 10.66 2.71 12.14
N LEU A 130 11.20 2.68 10.91
CA LEU A 130 10.46 2.35 9.69
C LEU A 130 10.77 0.94 9.16
N SER A 131 11.75 0.24 9.73
CA SER A 131 12.25 -1.08 9.28
C SER A 131 11.22 -2.20 9.40
N PHE A 132 10.25 -2.10 10.33
CA PHE A 132 9.20 -3.10 10.52
C PHE A 132 8.17 -3.14 9.37
N LEU A 133 8.27 -2.23 8.40
CA LEU A 133 7.36 -2.15 7.24
C LEU A 133 7.87 -2.98 6.06
N GLU A 134 8.63 -4.05 6.28
CA GLU A 134 9.30 -4.84 5.22
C GLU A 134 8.38 -5.66 4.29
N THR A 135 7.08 -5.57 4.42
CA THR A 135 6.16 -6.36 3.60
C THR A 135 5.86 -5.70 2.26
N GLU A 136 6.00 -6.47 1.17
CA GLU A 136 5.77 -6.04 -0.21
C GLU A 136 4.32 -5.61 -0.51
N ASP A 137 3.37 -6.02 0.30
CA ASP A 137 1.95 -5.71 0.17
C ASP A 137 1.55 -4.52 1.05
N THR A 138 1.96 -3.33 0.69
CA THR A 138 1.45 -2.15 1.38
C THR A 138 0.17 -1.65 0.70
N TYR A 139 -0.90 -1.62 1.45
CA TYR A 139 -2.18 -0.99 1.11
C TYR A 139 -2.03 0.46 0.55
N TYR A 140 -0.86 1.06 0.72
CA TYR A 140 -0.49 2.42 0.31
C TYR A 140 0.52 2.48 -0.85
N GLY A 141 0.75 1.40 -1.58
CA GLY A 141 1.53 1.39 -2.84
C GLY A 141 3.05 1.58 -2.72
N SER A 142 3.58 2.02 -1.58
CA SER A 142 5.03 2.05 -1.31
C SER A 142 5.31 2.16 0.19
N ARG A 143 6.33 1.45 0.64
CA ARG A 143 6.85 1.51 2.01
C ARG A 143 7.31 2.94 2.34
N PRO A 144 6.89 3.54 3.47
CA PRO A 144 7.49 4.76 3.98
C PRO A 144 8.99 4.54 4.26
N ALA A 145 9.82 5.48 3.85
CA ALA A 145 11.25 5.48 4.08
C ALA A 145 11.68 6.79 4.76
N PHE A 146 12.82 6.78 5.45
CA PHE A 146 13.40 7.98 6.05
C PHE A 146 13.51 9.13 5.04
N ARG A 147 13.85 8.80 3.80
CA ARG A 147 13.97 9.77 2.72
C ARG A 147 12.69 10.56 2.42
N ASP A 148 11.53 9.93 2.62
CA ASP A 148 10.24 10.58 2.40
C ASP A 148 9.93 11.61 3.49
N LEU A 149 10.51 11.43 4.71
CA LEU A 149 10.38 12.38 5.83
C LEU A 149 11.11 13.71 5.59
N MET A 150 12.08 13.74 4.66
CA MET A 150 12.81 14.96 4.30
C MET A 150 11.90 16.03 3.70
N SER A 151 10.72 15.65 3.22
CA SER A 151 9.71 16.61 2.76
C SER A 151 9.24 17.58 3.85
N PHE A 152 9.36 17.18 5.11
CA PHE A 152 9.03 18.02 6.28
C PHE A 152 10.22 18.85 6.80
N CYS A 153 11.44 18.57 6.31
CA CYS A 153 12.67 19.15 6.84
C CYS A 153 13.29 20.21 5.94
N PHE A 154 12.97 20.22 4.66
CA PHE A 154 13.58 21.15 3.70
C PHE A 154 12.56 22.10 3.11
N GLN A 155 12.88 23.40 3.15
CA GLN A 155 12.12 24.48 2.53
C GLN A 155 13.05 25.32 1.65
N PRO A 156 13.38 24.82 0.42
CA PRO A 156 14.21 25.57 -0.51
C PRO A 156 13.48 26.81 -1.02
N GLN A 157 14.24 27.75 -1.61
CA GLN A 157 13.76 29.05 -2.10
C GLN A 157 12.51 28.96 -3.00
N ASN A 158 12.42 27.93 -3.83
CA ASN A 158 11.29 27.72 -4.74
C ASN A 158 10.05 27.08 -4.05
N VAL A 159 10.14 26.76 -2.78
CA VAL A 159 9.03 26.16 -1.98
C VAL A 159 8.56 27.13 -0.92
N VAL A 160 9.46 27.78 -0.17
CA VAL A 160 9.18 28.51 1.07
C VAL A 160 8.11 29.63 0.93
N ALA A 161 7.88 30.17 -0.26
CA ALA A 161 6.86 31.18 -0.53
C ALA A 161 6.03 30.84 -1.78
N ASN A 162 5.74 29.57 -2.00
CA ASN A 162 5.04 29.09 -3.19
C ASN A 162 3.55 28.87 -2.91
N ALA A 163 2.69 29.42 -3.77
CA ALA A 163 1.24 29.26 -3.64
C ALA A 163 0.74 27.81 -3.78
N ASN A 164 1.45 26.98 -4.55
CA ASN A 164 0.97 25.64 -4.97
C ASN A 164 1.72 24.47 -4.34
N ILE A 165 2.93 24.72 -3.80
CA ILE A 165 3.81 23.66 -3.28
C ILE A 165 4.18 24.00 -1.84
N LEU A 166 3.70 23.20 -0.88
CA LEU A 166 3.94 23.39 0.55
C LEU A 166 5.11 22.56 1.07
N PHE A 167 5.41 21.42 0.44
CA PHE A 167 6.41 20.47 0.90
C PHE A 167 7.49 20.20 -0.15
N TYR A 168 8.71 19.92 0.30
CA TYR A 168 9.85 19.63 -0.55
C TYR A 168 9.60 18.46 -1.51
N LYS A 169 9.92 18.65 -2.80
CA LYS A 169 9.80 17.66 -3.90
C LYS A 169 8.36 17.19 -4.20
N THR A 170 7.33 17.88 -3.74
CA THR A 170 5.94 17.51 -4.03
C THR A 170 5.40 18.07 -5.36
N ASP A 171 6.25 18.72 -6.14
CA ASP A 171 6.04 19.06 -7.55
C ASP A 171 5.85 17.81 -8.44
N LYS A 172 6.46 16.68 -8.05
CA LYS A 172 6.32 15.39 -8.74
C LYS A 172 5.19 14.56 -8.13
N THR A 173 4.28 14.08 -8.97
CA THR A 173 3.11 13.28 -8.55
C THR A 173 3.48 12.06 -7.71
N GLU A 174 4.59 11.39 -8.01
CA GLU A 174 5.06 10.23 -7.26
C GLU A 174 5.39 10.58 -5.80
N HIS A 175 6.19 11.64 -5.59
CA HIS A 175 6.54 12.10 -4.24
C HIS A 175 5.33 12.67 -3.49
N ARG A 176 4.44 13.37 -4.22
CA ARG A 176 3.18 13.87 -3.66
C ARG A 176 2.32 12.72 -3.10
N ASN A 177 2.10 11.67 -3.88
CA ASN A 177 1.30 10.52 -3.45
C ASN A 177 1.96 9.77 -2.29
N LYS A 178 3.27 9.61 -2.31
CA LYS A 178 4.02 9.03 -1.18
C LYS A 178 3.82 9.84 0.09
N LEU A 179 3.93 11.15 0.02
CA LEU A 179 3.77 12.02 1.18
C LEU A 179 2.37 11.92 1.78
N ILE A 180 1.32 11.96 0.93
CA ILE A 180 -0.07 11.77 1.39
C ILE A 180 -0.24 10.45 2.16
N ASN A 181 0.37 9.38 1.65
CA ASN A 181 0.28 8.06 2.27
C ASN A 181 1.04 7.96 3.61
N ILE A 182 2.08 8.77 3.79
CA ILE A 182 2.90 8.80 5.01
C ILE A 182 2.27 9.64 6.12
N PHE A 183 1.45 10.64 5.77
CA PHE A 183 0.84 11.54 6.75
C PHE A 183 0.15 10.82 7.92
N PRO A 184 -0.72 9.80 7.71
CA PRO A 184 -1.34 9.08 8.82
C PRO A 184 -0.35 8.43 9.77
N TYR A 185 0.83 8.06 9.26
CA TYR A 185 1.91 7.46 10.04
C TYR A 185 2.65 8.51 10.88
N VAL A 186 3.14 9.61 10.25
CA VAL A 186 3.87 10.66 10.98
C VAL A 186 3.01 11.41 12.00
N LEU A 187 1.68 11.44 11.77
CA LEU A 187 0.69 11.96 12.71
C LEU A 187 0.36 10.98 13.87
N GLY A 188 0.96 9.79 13.90
CA GLY A 188 0.71 8.78 14.93
C GLY A 188 -0.68 8.13 14.88
N ALA A 189 -1.42 8.32 13.78
CA ALA A 189 -2.72 7.68 13.60
C ALA A 189 -2.58 6.20 13.21
N ILE A 190 -1.55 5.86 12.45
CA ILE A 190 -1.14 4.51 12.11
C ILE A 190 0.14 4.19 12.85
N THR A 191 0.08 3.19 13.73
CA THR A 191 1.23 2.69 14.49
C THR A 191 1.71 1.35 13.92
N PRO A 192 2.91 0.86 14.30
CA PRO A 192 3.38 -0.47 13.95
C PRO A 192 2.37 -1.57 14.24
N GLU A 193 1.67 -1.47 15.40
CA GLU A 193 0.65 -2.45 15.79
C GLU A 193 -0.55 -2.44 14.85
N VAL A 194 -0.97 -1.27 14.36
CA VAL A 194 -2.07 -1.16 13.38
C VAL A 194 -1.68 -1.77 12.04
N LEU A 195 -0.43 -1.58 11.59
CA LEU A 195 0.07 -2.15 10.35
C LEU A 195 0.19 -3.67 10.45
N SER A 196 0.79 -4.17 11.54
CA SER A 196 0.87 -5.61 11.82
C SER A 196 -0.52 -6.24 11.91
N ALA A 197 -1.47 -5.56 12.59
CA ALA A 197 -2.85 -6.03 12.68
C ALA A 197 -3.55 -6.08 11.31
N ARG A 198 -3.29 -5.13 10.42
CA ARG A 198 -3.84 -5.15 9.05
C ARG A 198 -3.29 -6.30 8.22
N GLN A 199 -1.99 -6.55 8.31
CA GLN A 199 -1.35 -7.67 7.64
C GLN A 199 -1.93 -9.00 8.11
N GLU A 200 -1.93 -9.23 9.44
CA GLU A 200 -2.51 -10.43 10.04
C GLU A 200 -3.99 -10.59 9.67
N LEU A 201 -4.74 -9.47 9.62
CA LEU A 201 -6.14 -9.47 9.21
C LEU A 201 -6.34 -9.98 7.78
N MET A 202 -5.53 -9.50 6.82
CA MET A 202 -5.61 -9.96 5.43
C MET A 202 -5.29 -11.45 5.30
N ASP A 203 -4.25 -11.93 5.99
CA ASP A 203 -3.87 -13.33 5.95
C ASP A 203 -4.93 -14.24 6.58
N LEU A 204 -5.49 -13.81 7.72
CA LEU A 204 -6.55 -14.57 8.38
C LEU A 204 -7.86 -14.56 7.58
N GLN A 205 -8.19 -13.47 6.91
CA GLN A 205 -9.36 -13.42 6.02
C GLN A 205 -9.21 -14.36 4.82
N ARG A 206 -8.01 -14.46 4.22
CA ARG A 206 -7.73 -15.45 3.16
C ARG A 206 -7.87 -16.87 3.68
N LYS A 207 -7.32 -17.16 4.89
CA LYS A 207 -7.44 -18.47 5.53
C LYS A 207 -8.88 -18.81 5.87
N LEU A 208 -9.63 -17.87 6.44
CA LEU A 208 -11.02 -18.02 6.77
C LEU A 208 -11.86 -18.38 5.53
N LYS A 209 -11.73 -17.60 4.45
CA LYS A 209 -12.45 -17.85 3.19
C LYS A 209 -12.19 -19.25 2.64
N LYS A 210 -10.94 -19.73 2.73
CA LYS A 210 -10.60 -21.10 2.30
C LYS A 210 -11.28 -22.14 3.20
N LYS A 211 -11.20 -21.96 4.52
CA LYS A 211 -11.81 -22.89 5.50
C LYS A 211 -13.35 -22.90 5.41
N GLU A 212 -13.97 -21.74 5.21
CA GLU A 212 -15.43 -21.65 4.99
C GLU A 212 -15.85 -22.39 3.70
N SER A 213 -15.08 -22.24 2.61
CA SER A 213 -15.34 -22.99 1.37
C SER A 213 -15.17 -24.50 1.54
N ASP A 214 -14.17 -24.92 2.32
CA ASP A 214 -13.96 -26.34 2.62
C ASP A 214 -15.10 -26.88 3.49
N TYR A 215 -15.58 -26.09 4.47
CA TYR A 215 -16.72 -26.45 5.32
C TYR A 215 -18.04 -26.52 4.53
N GLU A 216 -18.31 -25.59 3.62
CA GLU A 216 -19.48 -25.63 2.72
C GLU A 216 -19.50 -26.92 1.91
N LYS A 217 -18.37 -27.32 1.31
CA LYS A 217 -18.26 -28.56 0.55
C LYS A 217 -18.53 -29.79 1.41
N LEU A 218 -18.03 -29.76 2.65
CA LEU A 218 -18.28 -30.84 3.60
C LEU A 218 -19.77 -30.94 3.96
N CYS A 219 -20.43 -29.84 4.27
CA CYS A 219 -21.87 -29.80 4.53
C CYS A 219 -22.69 -30.29 3.34
N GLU A 220 -22.33 -29.88 2.10
CA GLU A 220 -23.00 -30.40 0.89
C GLU A 220 -22.87 -31.91 0.75
N LEU A 221 -21.68 -32.46 1.04
CA LEU A 221 -21.44 -33.89 1.02
C LEU A 221 -22.26 -34.61 2.11
N THR A 222 -22.32 -34.06 3.33
CA THR A 222 -23.08 -34.64 4.44
C THR A 222 -24.59 -34.70 4.11
N ILE A 223 -25.17 -33.60 3.59
CA ILE A 223 -26.56 -33.55 3.15
C ILE A 223 -26.85 -34.60 2.06
N ARG A 224 -25.91 -34.75 1.11
CA ARG A 224 -26.06 -35.73 0.06
C ARG A 224 -26.07 -37.15 0.60
N TRP A 225 -25.17 -37.48 1.53
CA TRP A 225 -25.12 -38.79 2.17
C TRP A 225 -26.35 -39.05 3.05
N GLU A 226 -26.86 -38.05 3.77
CA GLU A 226 -28.14 -38.20 4.52
C GLU A 226 -29.30 -38.60 3.61
N ASN A 227 -29.40 -37.97 2.44
CA ASN A 227 -30.46 -38.30 1.49
C ASN A 227 -30.31 -39.71 0.90
N GLU A 228 -29.06 -40.13 0.60
CA GLU A 228 -28.77 -41.46 0.09
C GLU A 228 -29.09 -42.55 1.15
N ILE A 229 -28.73 -42.34 2.42
CA ILE A 229 -29.03 -43.26 3.51
C ILE A 229 -30.54 -43.38 3.74
N LYS A 230 -31.28 -42.26 3.73
CA LYS A 230 -32.75 -42.29 3.81
C LYS A 230 -33.36 -43.06 2.65
N ALA A 231 -32.84 -42.95 1.46
CA ALA A 231 -33.28 -43.73 0.30
C ALA A 231 -32.97 -45.23 0.50
N TRP A 232 -31.80 -45.60 1.01
CA TRP A 232 -31.44 -46.98 1.31
C TRP A 232 -32.27 -47.60 2.42
N ILE A 233 -32.58 -46.86 3.49
CA ILE A 233 -33.51 -47.30 4.52
C ILE A 233 -34.88 -47.58 3.92
N SER A 234 -35.40 -46.71 3.07
CA SER A 234 -36.68 -46.93 2.39
C SER A 234 -36.69 -48.21 1.54
N VAL A 235 -35.61 -48.46 0.81
CA VAL A 235 -35.46 -49.72 0.03
C VAL A 235 -35.35 -50.93 0.95
N ALA A 236 -34.63 -50.84 2.07
CA ALA A 236 -34.52 -51.95 3.03
C ALA A 236 -35.86 -52.27 3.72
N ILE A 237 -36.73 -51.30 3.97
CA ILE A 237 -38.09 -51.49 4.48
C ILE A 237 -38.96 -52.12 3.38
N GLU A 238 -38.91 -51.67 2.13
CA GLU A 238 -39.64 -52.24 1.01
C GLU A 238 -39.26 -53.72 0.79
N LEU A 239 -38.00 -54.07 1.01
CA LEU A 239 -37.48 -55.43 0.92
C LEU A 239 -37.82 -56.28 2.19
N GLY A 240 -38.47 -55.72 3.19
CA GLY A 240 -38.82 -56.40 4.42
C GLY A 240 -37.64 -56.71 5.34
N LEU A 241 -36.53 -56.03 5.15
CA LEU A 241 -35.30 -56.19 5.95
C LEU A 241 -35.28 -55.32 7.19
N LEU A 242 -36.04 -54.22 7.20
CA LEU A 242 -36.19 -53.29 8.31
C LEU A 242 -37.67 -52.99 8.60
N GLU A 243 -37.96 -52.63 9.84
CA GLU A 243 -39.29 -52.17 10.23
C GLU A 243 -39.54 -50.71 9.83
N GLU A 244 -40.79 -50.32 9.61
CA GLU A 244 -41.17 -48.97 9.22
C GLU A 244 -40.79 -47.88 10.25
N THR A 245 -40.63 -48.26 11.51
CA THR A 245 -40.11 -47.44 12.61
C THR A 245 -38.70 -46.88 12.34
N SER A 246 -37.90 -47.53 11.51
CA SER A 246 -36.53 -47.16 11.14
C SER A 246 -36.46 -45.87 10.31
N ARG A 247 -37.57 -45.44 9.65
CA ARG A 247 -37.64 -44.18 8.91
C ARG A 247 -37.45 -42.92 9.77
N ASN A 248 -37.90 -42.99 11.02
CA ASN A 248 -37.94 -41.83 11.93
C ASN A 248 -36.73 -41.77 12.87
N MET A 249 -35.75 -42.62 12.68
CA MET A 249 -34.54 -42.62 13.52
C MET A 249 -33.57 -41.52 13.08
N LYS A 250 -32.69 -41.13 14.00
CA LYS A 250 -31.59 -40.20 13.70
C LYS A 250 -30.64 -40.84 12.73
N PHE A 251 -29.96 -40.02 11.93
CA PHE A 251 -29.03 -40.39 10.86
C PHE A 251 -27.99 -41.43 11.32
N GLU A 252 -27.35 -41.18 12.50
CA GLU A 252 -26.34 -42.09 13.04
C GLU A 252 -26.92 -43.48 13.35
N ALA A 253 -28.13 -43.51 13.88
CA ALA A 253 -28.84 -44.77 14.17
C ALA A 253 -29.24 -45.51 12.88
N GLN A 254 -29.64 -44.80 11.84
CA GLN A 254 -29.94 -45.36 10.52
C GLN A 254 -28.70 -46.00 9.89
N LEU A 255 -27.53 -45.33 10.02
CA LEU A 255 -26.26 -45.83 9.51
C LEU A 255 -25.86 -47.14 10.25
N VAL A 256 -25.95 -47.17 11.58
CA VAL A 256 -25.64 -48.36 12.38
C VAL A 256 -26.53 -49.52 11.99
N LEU A 257 -27.86 -49.31 11.81
CA LEU A 257 -28.77 -50.34 11.36
C LEU A 257 -28.40 -50.88 9.99
N LEU A 258 -28.00 -50.04 9.05
CA LEU A 258 -27.56 -50.47 7.74
C LEU A 258 -26.26 -51.29 7.83
N GLN A 259 -25.33 -50.90 8.70
CA GLN A 259 -24.06 -51.64 8.93
C GLN A 259 -24.34 -53.04 9.57
N GLU A 260 -25.28 -53.12 10.52
CA GLU A 260 -25.69 -54.41 11.14
C GLU A 260 -26.35 -55.31 10.12
N LEU A 261 -27.19 -54.77 9.22
CA LEU A 261 -27.79 -55.54 8.12
C LEU A 261 -26.76 -56.13 7.19
N VAL A 262 -25.70 -55.38 6.91
CA VAL A 262 -24.58 -55.81 6.08
C VAL A 262 -23.80 -56.93 6.73
N LYS A 263 -23.51 -56.84 8.04
CA LYS A 263 -22.76 -57.85 8.78
C LYS A 263 -23.52 -59.15 8.94
N ASN A 264 -24.86 -59.07 9.19
CA ASN A 264 -25.67 -60.24 9.42
C ASN A 264 -26.05 -61.03 8.19
N ASN A 265 -25.94 -60.46 6.99
CA ASN A 265 -26.29 -61.11 5.73
C ASN A 265 -25.12 -61.76 4.98
N THR A 266 -23.89 -61.67 5.50
CA THR A 266 -22.70 -62.26 4.87
C THR A 266 -22.52 -63.76 5.08
N GLU A 267 -23.32 -64.40 5.94
CA GLU A 267 -23.08 -65.81 6.34
C GLU A 267 -24.05 -66.87 5.86
N GLU A 268 -25.18 -66.59 5.14
CA GLU A 268 -26.04 -67.69 4.67
C GLU A 268 -26.65 -67.51 3.27
N LYS A 269 -26.36 -68.51 2.42
CA LYS A 269 -27.13 -69.05 1.29
C LYS A 269 -26.82 -68.62 -0.12
N VAL A 270 -25.93 -69.35 -0.72
CA VAL A 270 -25.85 -69.59 -2.19
C VAL A 270 -26.80 -70.73 -2.55
N ILE A 271 -27.84 -70.48 -3.33
CA ILE A 271 -28.59 -71.51 -4.07
C ILE A 271 -28.88 -71.04 -5.49
N LYS A 272 -28.50 -71.89 -6.45
CA LYS A 272 -28.60 -71.72 -7.89
C LYS A 272 -30.02 -71.91 -8.45
N SER A 273 -30.45 -71.08 -9.43
CA SER A 273 -31.42 -71.50 -10.46
C SER A 273 -31.26 -70.72 -11.75
N ASN A 274 -31.22 -71.43 -12.88
CA ASN A 274 -30.70 -71.06 -14.18
C ASN A 274 -31.67 -70.34 -15.16
N GLY A 275 -32.82 -69.87 -14.75
CA GLY A 275 -33.82 -69.28 -15.66
C GLY A 275 -33.88 -67.72 -15.62
N ILE A 276 -33.48 -67.14 -14.53
CA ILE A 276 -33.58 -65.67 -14.29
C ILE A 276 -32.26 -64.97 -14.55
N ILE A 277 -31.20 -65.74 -14.80
CA ILE A 277 -29.81 -65.23 -14.89
C ILE A 277 -29.60 -64.26 -16.09
N LYS A 278 -30.22 -64.50 -17.23
CA LYS A 278 -30.02 -63.62 -18.41
C LYS A 278 -30.63 -62.23 -18.27
N SER A 279 -31.81 -62.10 -17.68
CA SER A 279 -32.45 -60.77 -17.49
C SER A 279 -31.79 -60.03 -16.31
N SER A 280 -31.25 -60.75 -15.33
CA SER A 280 -30.46 -60.19 -14.23
C SER A 280 -29.10 -59.66 -14.72
N GLU A 281 -28.38 -60.36 -15.62
CA GLU A 281 -27.12 -59.91 -16.17
C GLU A 281 -27.28 -58.65 -17.01
N GLU A 282 -28.36 -58.52 -17.82
CA GLU A 282 -28.66 -57.35 -18.62
C GLU A 282 -28.99 -56.12 -17.73
N MET A 283 -29.71 -56.32 -16.64
CA MET A 283 -29.98 -55.29 -15.65
C MET A 283 -28.72 -54.84 -14.91
N VAL A 284 -27.80 -55.73 -14.61
CA VAL A 284 -26.50 -55.39 -14.01
C VAL A 284 -25.72 -54.50 -14.90
N MET A 285 -25.56 -54.90 -16.17
CA MET A 285 -24.84 -54.11 -17.17
C MET A 285 -25.48 -52.74 -17.41
N LEU A 286 -26.81 -52.64 -17.43
CA LEU A 286 -27.48 -51.33 -17.55
C LEU A 286 -27.26 -50.42 -16.36
N ARG A 287 -27.24 -50.94 -15.14
CA ARG A 287 -26.96 -50.15 -13.94
C ARG A 287 -25.48 -49.75 -13.79
N GLU A 288 -24.55 -50.62 -14.20
CA GLU A 288 -23.15 -50.25 -14.33
C GLU A 288 -22.95 -49.08 -15.28
N LYS A 289 -23.62 -49.17 -16.44
CA LYS A 289 -23.60 -48.12 -17.47
C LYS A 289 -24.27 -46.81 -16.95
N GLU A 290 -25.35 -46.92 -16.19
CA GLU A 290 -25.96 -45.75 -15.52
C GLU A 290 -24.99 -45.06 -14.55
N ASN A 291 -24.27 -45.84 -13.74
CA ASN A 291 -23.27 -45.32 -12.83
C ASN A 291 -22.10 -44.65 -13.53
N GLU A 292 -21.56 -45.28 -14.60
CA GLU A 292 -20.50 -44.69 -15.43
C GLU A 292 -20.93 -43.33 -16.03
N LEU A 293 -22.10 -43.30 -16.66
CA LEU A 293 -22.66 -42.07 -17.24
C LEU A 293 -22.92 -40.98 -16.17
N ALA A 294 -23.37 -41.36 -14.98
CA ALA A 294 -23.60 -40.43 -13.90
C ALA A 294 -22.28 -39.84 -13.36
N MET A 295 -21.21 -40.66 -13.26
CA MET A 295 -19.88 -40.16 -12.87
C MET A 295 -19.30 -39.22 -13.93
N GLU A 296 -19.39 -39.59 -15.22
CA GLU A 296 -18.94 -38.72 -16.31
C GLU A 296 -19.70 -37.38 -16.33
N LEU A 297 -21.03 -37.45 -16.20
CA LEU A 297 -21.88 -36.27 -16.13
C LEU A 297 -21.49 -35.35 -14.98
N THR A 298 -21.17 -35.88 -13.81
CA THR A 298 -20.73 -35.13 -12.66
C THR A 298 -19.38 -34.44 -12.93
N LYS A 299 -18.44 -35.14 -13.57
CA LYS A 299 -17.14 -34.59 -13.97
C LYS A 299 -17.29 -33.40 -14.93
N TYR A 300 -18.15 -33.55 -15.95
CA TYR A 300 -18.39 -32.45 -16.89
C TYR A 300 -19.16 -31.28 -16.28
N LYS A 301 -20.11 -31.52 -15.36
CA LYS A 301 -20.79 -30.47 -14.59
C LYS A 301 -19.84 -29.67 -13.73
N ASN A 302 -18.92 -30.31 -13.02
CA ASN A 302 -17.91 -29.62 -12.21
C ASN A 302 -17.00 -28.76 -13.11
N ARG A 303 -16.54 -29.31 -14.24
CA ARG A 303 -15.73 -28.55 -15.20
C ARG A 303 -16.50 -27.35 -15.77
N HIS A 304 -17.79 -27.47 -16.03
CA HIS A 304 -18.65 -26.38 -16.50
C HIS A 304 -18.77 -25.27 -15.43
N ILE A 305 -18.89 -25.62 -14.15
CA ILE A 305 -18.95 -24.65 -13.04
C ILE A 305 -17.63 -23.89 -12.94
N GLU A 306 -16.48 -24.58 -12.97
CA GLU A 306 -15.15 -23.97 -12.95
C GLU A 306 -14.94 -23.01 -14.13
N MET A 307 -15.33 -23.41 -15.33
CA MET A 307 -15.25 -22.57 -16.52
C MET A 307 -16.17 -21.35 -16.43
N SER A 308 -17.36 -21.50 -15.87
CA SER A 308 -18.30 -20.38 -15.65
C SER A 308 -17.73 -19.34 -14.67
N GLN A 309 -17.06 -19.78 -13.60
CA GLN A 309 -16.39 -18.89 -12.65
C GLN A 309 -15.21 -18.14 -13.29
N LEU A 310 -14.42 -18.84 -14.12
CA LEU A 310 -13.33 -18.22 -14.88
C LEU A 310 -13.84 -17.19 -15.89
N MET A 311 -14.90 -17.49 -16.62
CA MET A 311 -15.53 -16.53 -17.56
C MET A 311 -16.00 -15.26 -16.84
N LYS A 312 -16.59 -15.40 -15.67
CA LYS A 312 -17.03 -14.26 -14.86
C LYS A 312 -15.86 -13.37 -14.47
N SER A 313 -14.77 -13.95 -13.98
CA SER A 313 -13.57 -13.17 -13.58
C SER A 313 -12.89 -12.51 -14.78
N VAL A 314 -12.84 -13.17 -15.95
CA VAL A 314 -12.32 -12.58 -17.19
C VAL A 314 -13.20 -11.42 -17.66
N SER A 315 -14.53 -11.53 -17.55
CA SER A 315 -15.45 -10.45 -17.89
C SER A 315 -15.26 -9.23 -16.99
N GLU A 316 -15.15 -9.44 -15.67
CA GLU A 316 -14.91 -8.35 -14.70
C GLU A 316 -13.59 -7.63 -14.97
N TYR A 317 -12.53 -8.37 -15.33
CA TYR A 317 -11.24 -7.76 -15.69
C TYR A 317 -11.30 -7.00 -17.02
N ARG A 318 -12.00 -7.52 -18.02
CA ARG A 318 -12.23 -6.84 -19.31
C ARG A 318 -12.99 -5.53 -19.14
N ASP A 319 -14.00 -5.51 -18.27
CA ASP A 319 -14.79 -4.32 -17.99
C ASP A 319 -13.91 -3.24 -17.30
N ALA A 320 -13.06 -3.65 -16.36
CA ALA A 320 -12.09 -2.75 -15.73
C ALA A 320 -11.07 -2.16 -16.74
N LEU A 321 -10.56 -2.97 -17.67
CA LEU A 321 -9.69 -2.50 -18.75
C LEU A 321 -10.42 -1.55 -19.71
N SER A 322 -11.69 -1.81 -20.03
CA SER A 322 -12.50 -0.94 -20.89
C SER A 322 -12.65 0.46 -20.28
N ILE A 323 -12.93 0.55 -18.98
CA ILE A 323 -13.00 1.81 -18.25
C ILE A 323 -11.64 2.54 -18.29
N GLN A 324 -10.52 1.83 -18.16
CA GLN A 324 -9.19 2.43 -18.27
C GLN A 324 -8.90 2.96 -19.67
N VAL A 325 -9.27 2.22 -20.72
CA VAL A 325 -9.11 2.65 -22.12
C VAL A 325 -9.97 3.89 -22.39
N GLU A 326 -11.21 3.94 -21.92
CA GLU A 326 -12.08 5.12 -22.07
C GLU A 326 -11.50 6.37 -21.42
N ARG A 327 -10.96 6.24 -20.21
CA ARG A 327 -10.28 7.37 -19.52
C ARG A 327 -9.04 7.87 -20.29
N LEU A 328 -8.28 6.97 -20.89
CA LEU A 328 -7.10 7.33 -21.68
C LEU A 328 -7.46 7.88 -23.07
N ASN A 329 -8.58 7.48 -23.65
CA ASN A 329 -9.09 8.03 -24.92
C ASN A 329 -9.41 9.52 -24.82
N ILE A 330 -9.85 10.02 -23.67
CA ILE A 330 -10.06 11.46 -23.44
C ILE A 330 -8.73 12.20 -23.55
N ALA A 331 -7.64 11.65 -22.98
CA ALA A 331 -6.31 12.23 -23.08
C ALA A 331 -5.79 12.22 -24.53
N GLU A 332 -6.05 11.17 -25.30
CA GLU A 332 -5.71 11.07 -26.72
C GLU A 332 -6.45 12.11 -27.58
N TRP A 333 -7.74 12.27 -27.31
CA TRP A 333 -8.56 13.30 -27.99
C TRP A 333 -8.05 14.72 -27.69
N LEU A 334 -7.66 15.01 -26.44
CA LEU A 334 -7.05 16.28 -26.06
C LEU A 334 -5.70 16.49 -26.76
N ASP A 335 -4.88 15.43 -26.85
CA ASP A 335 -3.61 15.48 -27.54
C ASP A 335 -3.75 15.69 -29.05
N GLU A 336 -4.71 15.03 -29.70
CA GLU A 336 -5.00 15.22 -31.13
C GLU A 336 -5.45 16.65 -31.42
N LYS A 337 -6.25 17.25 -30.53
CA LYS A 337 -6.70 18.62 -30.66
C LYS A 337 -5.56 19.61 -30.42
N ALA A 338 -4.71 19.35 -29.43
CA ALA A 338 -3.51 20.13 -29.16
C ALA A 338 -2.50 20.11 -30.35
N ARG A 339 -2.41 19.01 -31.07
CA ARG A 339 -1.56 18.88 -32.28
C ARG A 339 -2.06 19.74 -33.44
N LYS A 340 -3.37 19.77 -33.66
CA LYS A 340 -3.97 20.52 -34.79
C LYS A 340 -3.85 22.04 -34.57
N GLU A 341 -3.93 22.50 -33.34
CA GLU A 341 -3.99 23.92 -33.01
C GLU A 341 -2.70 24.44 -32.37
N HIS A 342 -1.70 23.58 -32.05
CA HIS A 342 -0.45 23.89 -31.33
C HIS A 342 -0.65 24.60 -29.99
N ILE A 343 -1.85 24.52 -29.45
CA ILE A 343 -2.30 25.15 -28.20
C ILE A 343 -2.99 24.11 -27.33
N CYS A 344 -2.67 24.08 -26.06
CA CYS A 344 -3.37 23.21 -25.11
C CYS A 344 -4.85 23.58 -25.00
N PRO A 345 -5.81 22.68 -25.26
CA PRO A 345 -7.23 22.99 -25.20
C PRO A 345 -7.75 23.28 -23.79
N VAL A 346 -6.96 23.00 -22.75
CA VAL A 346 -7.33 23.23 -21.34
C VAL A 346 -6.77 24.55 -20.82
N CYS A 347 -5.48 24.84 -21.03
CA CYS A 347 -4.84 26.04 -20.49
C CYS A 347 -4.48 27.10 -21.55
N GLN A 348 -4.77 26.85 -22.83
CA GLN A 348 -4.52 27.73 -23.98
C GLN A 348 -3.05 28.15 -24.20
N GLN A 349 -2.10 27.48 -23.56
CA GLN A 349 -0.67 27.71 -23.73
C GLN A 349 -0.10 26.84 -24.86
N LYS A 350 1.02 27.30 -25.48
CA LYS A 350 1.73 26.51 -26.49
C LYS A 350 2.36 25.26 -25.86
N CYS A 351 2.04 24.08 -26.40
CA CYS A 351 2.56 22.81 -25.94
C CYS A 351 3.98 22.59 -26.51
N SER A 352 4.99 22.47 -25.64
CA SER A 352 6.39 22.28 -26.02
C SER A 352 7.07 21.02 -25.49
N ASP A 353 6.37 20.16 -24.73
CA ASP A 353 7.00 19.01 -24.07
C ASP A 353 6.47 17.67 -24.56
N ASP A 354 7.30 16.94 -25.35
CA ASP A 354 6.99 15.64 -25.95
C ASP A 354 7.24 14.44 -25.00
N SER A 355 7.95 14.62 -23.89
CA SER A 355 8.40 13.50 -23.05
C SER A 355 7.29 12.83 -22.22
N GLN A 356 6.45 13.63 -21.57
CA GLN A 356 5.32 13.08 -20.77
C GLN A 356 4.22 12.50 -21.66
N ARG A 357 3.99 13.12 -22.80
CA ARG A 357 3.07 12.69 -23.83
C ARG A 357 3.37 11.28 -24.35
N ASN A 358 4.63 10.97 -24.65
CA ASN A 358 5.04 9.64 -25.13
C ASN A 358 4.78 8.54 -24.09
N ILE A 359 4.85 8.87 -22.80
CA ILE A 359 4.52 7.94 -21.71
C ILE A 359 3.02 7.61 -21.70
N TYR A 360 2.13 8.60 -21.90
CA TYR A 360 0.69 8.36 -21.96
C TYR A 360 0.28 7.56 -23.18
N LEU A 361 0.84 7.88 -24.35
CA LEU A 361 0.56 7.15 -25.59
C LEU A 361 1.05 5.72 -25.52
N SER A 362 2.23 5.44 -24.94
CA SER A 362 2.70 4.08 -24.76
C SER A 362 1.80 3.26 -23.80
N ARG A 363 1.32 3.85 -22.72
CA ARG A 363 0.36 3.20 -21.81
C ARG A 363 -1.00 2.92 -22.47
N LEU A 364 -1.46 3.85 -23.32
CA LEU A 364 -2.69 3.65 -24.08
C LEU A 364 -2.54 2.48 -25.06
N GLU A 365 -1.44 2.41 -25.80
CA GLU A 365 -1.13 1.31 -26.71
C GLU A 365 -0.98 -0.02 -25.99
N ASP A 366 -0.31 -0.04 -24.83
CA ASP A 366 -0.16 -1.24 -24.02
C ASP A 366 -1.52 -1.76 -23.50
N ASN A 367 -2.38 -0.86 -23.04
CA ASN A 367 -3.72 -1.25 -22.58
C ASN A 367 -4.62 -1.68 -23.76
N ARG A 368 -4.49 -1.07 -24.93
CA ARG A 368 -5.18 -1.50 -26.15
C ARG A 368 -4.71 -2.89 -26.62
N LYS A 369 -3.39 -3.16 -26.56
CA LYS A 369 -2.82 -4.49 -26.84
C LYS A 369 -3.35 -5.54 -25.86
N LYS A 370 -3.33 -5.24 -24.57
CA LYS A 370 -3.87 -6.14 -23.52
C LYS A 370 -5.36 -6.40 -23.73
N LYS A 371 -6.17 -5.37 -24.05
CA LYS A 371 -7.59 -5.53 -24.36
C LYS A 371 -7.80 -6.44 -25.56
N LYS A 372 -7.04 -6.23 -26.65
CA LYS A 372 -7.13 -7.06 -27.86
C LYS A 372 -6.71 -8.51 -27.61
N GLN A 373 -5.64 -8.74 -26.82
CA GLN A 373 -5.23 -10.09 -26.42
C GLN A 373 -6.30 -10.81 -25.60
N MET A 374 -7.08 -10.09 -24.80
CA MET A 374 -8.18 -10.67 -24.02
C MET A 374 -9.46 -10.88 -24.83
N GLU A 375 -9.65 -10.17 -25.96
CA GLU A 375 -10.74 -10.45 -26.90
C GLU A 375 -10.50 -11.77 -27.69
N GLU A 376 -9.24 -12.18 -27.86
CA GLU A 376 -8.87 -13.45 -28.50
C GLU A 376 -9.02 -14.67 -27.57
N ILE A 377 -8.80 -14.53 -26.26
CA ILE A 377 -8.94 -15.61 -25.27
C ILE A 377 -10.41 -16.08 -25.11
N PRO A 378 -11.42 -15.21 -25.03
CA PRO A 378 -12.82 -15.61 -24.89
C PRO A 378 -13.33 -16.53 -26.01
N ALA A 379 -12.87 -16.36 -27.24
CA ALA A 379 -13.35 -17.15 -28.38
C ALA A 379 -12.93 -18.64 -28.33
N ALA A 380 -11.74 -18.93 -27.79
CA ALA A 380 -11.30 -20.30 -27.54
C ALA A 380 -12.03 -20.91 -26.34
N PHE A 381 -12.23 -20.11 -25.30
CA PHE A 381 -12.91 -20.50 -24.06
C PHE A 381 -14.41 -20.72 -24.28
N GLU A 382 -15.07 -19.87 -25.08
CA GLU A 382 -16.48 -20.04 -25.46
C GLU A 382 -16.68 -21.31 -26.21
N ARG A 383 -15.81 -21.69 -27.17
CA ARG A 383 -15.87 -22.95 -27.87
C ARG A 383 -15.73 -24.16 -26.94
N GLU A 384 -14.82 -24.11 -26.01
CA GLU A 384 -14.64 -25.17 -25.02
C GLU A 384 -15.83 -25.26 -24.05
N TYR A 385 -16.36 -24.12 -23.61
CA TYR A 385 -17.57 -24.04 -22.79
C TYR A 385 -18.79 -24.64 -23.50
N ASP A 386 -19.00 -24.32 -24.78
CA ASP A 386 -20.09 -24.87 -25.59
C ASP A 386 -19.90 -26.37 -25.85
N MET A 387 -18.65 -26.83 -26.04
CA MET A 387 -18.36 -28.27 -26.13
C MET A 387 -18.70 -29.00 -24.82
N VAL A 388 -18.30 -28.46 -23.67
CA VAL A 388 -18.62 -29.07 -22.38
C VAL A 388 -20.12 -29.08 -22.13
N LYS A 389 -20.84 -28.02 -22.48
CA LYS A 389 -22.30 -27.93 -22.40
C LYS A 389 -22.97 -28.96 -23.33
N GLY A 390 -22.45 -29.11 -24.53
CA GLY A 390 -22.92 -30.14 -25.47
C GLY A 390 -22.70 -31.56 -24.98
N GLN A 391 -21.58 -31.85 -24.31
CA GLN A 391 -21.30 -33.14 -23.68
C GLN A 391 -22.24 -33.42 -22.50
N ILE A 392 -22.51 -32.43 -21.65
CA ILE A 392 -23.48 -32.55 -20.56
C ILE A 392 -24.86 -32.92 -21.10
N GLN A 393 -25.33 -32.29 -22.18
CA GLN A 393 -26.60 -32.58 -22.79
C GLN A 393 -26.66 -34.02 -23.34
N ARG A 394 -25.62 -34.47 -24.07
CA ARG A 394 -25.52 -35.83 -24.59
C ARG A 394 -25.53 -36.89 -23.48
N LEU A 395 -24.71 -36.71 -22.46
CA LEU A 395 -24.67 -37.65 -21.34
C LEU A 395 -25.99 -37.68 -20.59
N THR A 396 -26.69 -36.53 -20.44
CA THR A 396 -28.02 -36.47 -19.87
C THR A 396 -29.03 -37.26 -20.68
N ASP A 397 -29.03 -37.10 -21.99
CA ASP A 397 -29.94 -37.82 -22.90
C ASP A 397 -29.65 -39.33 -22.89
N GLU A 398 -28.39 -39.74 -22.90
CA GLU A 398 -27.98 -41.14 -22.78
C GLU A 398 -28.39 -41.74 -21.42
N LEU A 399 -28.22 -41.01 -20.33
CA LEU A 399 -28.61 -41.44 -18.99
C LEU A 399 -30.13 -41.64 -18.89
N VAL A 400 -30.93 -40.74 -19.46
CA VAL A 400 -32.39 -40.87 -19.54
C VAL A 400 -32.77 -42.10 -20.37
N ALA A 401 -32.06 -42.38 -21.50
CA ALA A 401 -32.32 -43.55 -22.33
C ALA A 401 -32.01 -44.87 -21.57
N VAL A 402 -30.90 -44.93 -20.82
CA VAL A 402 -30.54 -46.09 -19.99
C VAL A 402 -31.55 -46.29 -18.87
N GLN A 403 -31.96 -45.22 -18.16
CA GLN A 403 -32.99 -45.28 -17.13
C GLN A 403 -34.34 -45.78 -17.68
N LYS A 404 -34.70 -45.35 -18.88
CA LYS A 404 -35.91 -45.86 -19.53
C LYS A 404 -35.82 -47.35 -19.85
N ARG A 405 -34.65 -47.84 -20.29
CA ARG A 405 -34.40 -49.28 -20.51
C ARG A 405 -34.47 -50.06 -19.18
N ILE A 406 -33.85 -49.55 -18.13
CA ILE A 406 -33.95 -50.16 -16.78
C ILE A 406 -35.43 -50.32 -16.36
N ARG A 407 -36.25 -49.28 -16.52
CA ARG A 407 -37.70 -49.37 -16.21
C ARG A 407 -38.45 -50.41 -17.05
N ILE A 408 -38.10 -50.56 -18.33
CA ILE A 408 -38.70 -51.56 -19.20
C ILE A 408 -38.33 -52.97 -18.73
N GLU A 409 -37.04 -53.21 -18.39
CA GLU A 409 -36.60 -54.51 -17.87
C GLU A 409 -37.18 -54.80 -16.46
N GLU A 410 -37.28 -53.79 -15.57
CA GLU A 410 -37.96 -53.90 -14.27
C GLU A 410 -39.43 -54.29 -14.47
N ASN A 411 -40.14 -53.68 -15.39
CA ASN A 411 -41.55 -54.04 -15.71
C ASN A 411 -41.67 -55.42 -16.31
N LYS A 412 -40.75 -55.84 -17.17
CA LYS A 412 -40.72 -57.23 -17.68
C LYS A 412 -40.48 -58.23 -16.57
N LEU A 413 -39.54 -57.94 -15.64
CA LEU A 413 -39.28 -58.75 -14.47
C LEU A 413 -40.51 -58.78 -13.55
N LYS A 414 -41.23 -57.67 -13.41
CA LYS A 414 -42.47 -57.60 -12.61
C LYS A 414 -43.59 -58.47 -13.23
N HIS A 415 -43.79 -58.41 -14.54
CA HIS A 415 -44.75 -59.26 -15.25
C HIS A 415 -44.39 -60.75 -15.25
N LEU A 416 -43.08 -61.07 -15.31
CA LEU A 416 -42.61 -62.44 -15.11
C LEU A 416 -42.80 -62.93 -13.68
N ARG A 417 -42.81 -62.04 -12.69
CA ARG A 417 -43.06 -62.29 -11.27
C ARG A 417 -44.55 -62.54 -10.99
N GLU A 418 -45.44 -61.79 -11.62
CA GLU A 418 -46.87 -61.89 -11.41
C GLU A 418 -47.43 -63.22 -12.00
N ASN A 419 -46.70 -63.89 -12.89
CA ASN A 419 -47.09 -65.21 -13.44
C ASN A 419 -46.52 -66.41 -12.67
N ASP A 420 -45.63 -66.19 -11.68
CA ASP A 420 -45.01 -67.30 -10.92
C ASP A 420 -45.34 -67.14 -9.41
N GLU A 421 -46.56 -67.58 -9.00
CA GLU A 421 -47.11 -67.49 -7.61
C GLU A 421 -46.36 -68.35 -6.60
N ALA A 422 -45.17 -68.91 -6.85
CA ALA A 422 -44.60 -69.97 -6.03
C ALA A 422 -43.42 -69.56 -5.09
N ASN A 423 -42.79 -68.37 -5.14
CA ASN A 423 -41.73 -68.06 -4.17
C ASN A 423 -41.36 -66.57 -4.00
N PRO A 424 -41.86 -65.87 -3.00
CA PRO A 424 -41.48 -64.48 -2.74
C PRO A 424 -40.06 -64.28 -2.23
N SER A 425 -39.41 -65.34 -1.72
CA SER A 425 -38.09 -65.25 -1.04
C SER A 425 -36.89 -65.09 -1.95
N ARG A 426 -37.01 -65.29 -3.29
CA ARG A 426 -35.86 -65.27 -4.19
C ARG A 426 -35.43 -63.88 -4.64
N TYR A 427 -36.29 -62.87 -4.60
CA TYR A 427 -36.04 -61.52 -5.10
C TYR A 427 -35.38 -60.59 -4.09
N THR A 428 -35.50 -60.95 -2.82
CA THR A 428 -34.83 -60.27 -1.70
C THR A 428 -33.32 -60.46 -1.70
N LEU A 429 -32.83 -61.60 -2.20
CA LEU A 429 -31.41 -61.99 -2.11
C LEU A 429 -30.47 -61.22 -3.04
N ASP A 430 -30.94 -60.86 -4.22
CA ASP A 430 -30.09 -60.14 -5.24
C ASP A 430 -30.00 -58.62 -4.92
N GLY A 431 -31.04 -58.05 -4.35
CA GLY A 431 -31.03 -56.70 -3.74
C GLY A 431 -30.13 -56.63 -2.49
N ILE A 432 -30.16 -57.69 -1.69
CA ILE A 432 -29.39 -57.79 -0.42
C ILE A 432 -27.88 -57.93 -0.70
N SER A 433 -27.47 -58.67 -1.76
CA SER A 433 -26.03 -58.90 -2.03
C SER A 433 -25.25 -57.66 -2.50
N ARG A 434 -25.93 -56.62 -3.02
CA ARG A 434 -25.34 -55.38 -3.52
C ARG A 434 -25.33 -54.22 -2.52
N PHE A 435 -26.16 -54.35 -1.53
CA PHE A 435 -26.34 -53.33 -0.46
C PHE A 435 -25.08 -53.18 0.44
N PRO A 436 -24.34 -54.26 0.79
CA PRO A 436 -23.19 -54.21 1.66
C PRO A 436 -22.09 -53.27 1.18
N GLY A 437 -21.66 -53.39 -0.05
CA GLY A 437 -20.53 -52.61 -0.59
C GLY A 437 -20.81 -51.10 -0.65
N LYS A 438 -22.08 -50.71 -0.84
CA LYS A 438 -22.49 -49.30 -0.85
C LYS A 438 -22.51 -48.71 0.54
N VAL A 439 -22.99 -49.46 1.53
CA VAL A 439 -23.07 -49.06 2.92
C VAL A 439 -21.66 -49.00 3.55
N GLU A 440 -20.78 -49.94 3.20
CA GLU A 440 -19.40 -49.98 3.67
C GLU A 440 -18.60 -48.78 3.18
N TYR A 441 -18.69 -48.45 1.91
CA TYR A 441 -18.08 -47.26 1.32
C TYR A 441 -18.64 -45.96 1.93
N ALA A 442 -19.96 -45.88 2.13
CA ALA A 442 -20.60 -44.75 2.80
C ALA A 442 -20.11 -44.55 4.24
N SER A 443 -19.99 -45.65 5.00
CA SER A 443 -19.56 -45.59 6.39
C SER A 443 -18.08 -45.15 6.51
N GLU A 444 -17.21 -45.62 5.61
CA GLU A 444 -15.79 -45.14 5.57
C GLU A 444 -15.69 -43.66 5.22
N THR A 445 -16.51 -43.20 4.27
CA THR A 445 -16.54 -41.79 3.87
C THR A 445 -17.11 -40.91 5.00
N ILE A 446 -18.16 -41.34 5.69
CA ILE A 446 -18.74 -40.58 6.82
C ILE A 446 -17.80 -40.56 8.02
N ALA A 447 -17.11 -41.67 8.34
CA ALA A 447 -16.09 -41.67 9.38
C ALA A 447 -14.94 -40.70 9.12
N SER A 448 -14.61 -40.44 7.84
CA SER A 448 -13.66 -39.39 7.44
C SER A 448 -14.19 -37.95 7.57
N LEU A 449 -15.53 -37.80 7.67
CA LEU A 449 -16.25 -36.54 7.86
C LEU A 449 -16.41 -36.12 9.32
N GLU A 450 -16.12 -36.98 10.29
CA GLU A 450 -16.18 -36.65 11.74
C GLU A 450 -15.19 -35.54 12.17
N SER A 451 -14.34 -35.06 11.28
CA SER A 451 -13.52 -33.86 11.51
C SER A 451 -14.30 -32.51 11.46
N ASP A 452 -15.62 -32.54 11.28
CA ASP A 452 -16.50 -31.35 11.23
C ASP A 452 -16.41 -30.46 12.47
N GLY A 453 -16.26 -31.05 13.66
CA GLY A 453 -16.15 -30.31 14.90
C GLY A 453 -14.85 -29.48 15.00
N GLU A 454 -13.75 -30.01 14.48
CA GLU A 454 -12.45 -29.29 14.49
C GLU A 454 -12.45 -28.12 13.52
N LEU A 455 -12.99 -28.32 12.30
CA LEU A 455 -13.03 -27.28 11.27
C LEU A 455 -13.97 -26.12 11.66
N SER A 456 -15.11 -26.42 12.27
CA SER A 456 -16.05 -25.42 12.80
C SER A 456 -15.44 -24.63 13.96
N ALA A 457 -14.70 -25.29 14.85
CA ALA A 457 -13.98 -24.64 15.95
C ALA A 457 -12.85 -23.74 15.43
N GLU A 458 -12.10 -24.20 14.42
CA GLU A 458 -11.08 -23.38 13.75
C GLU A 458 -11.67 -22.12 13.11
N ILE A 459 -12.79 -22.25 12.39
CA ILE A 459 -13.50 -21.11 11.77
C ILE A 459 -13.91 -20.11 12.84
N THR A 460 -14.50 -20.57 13.94
CA THR A 460 -14.90 -19.71 15.06
C THR A 460 -13.71 -18.97 15.65
N THR A 461 -12.60 -19.67 15.88
CA THR A 461 -11.37 -19.08 16.42
C THR A 461 -10.80 -18.02 15.48
N LEU A 462 -10.78 -18.29 14.17
CA LEU A 462 -10.35 -17.33 13.14
C LEU A 462 -11.27 -16.09 13.12
N GLN A 463 -12.60 -16.28 13.21
CA GLN A 463 -13.56 -15.18 13.22
C GLN A 463 -13.39 -14.29 14.47
N GLU A 464 -13.17 -14.87 15.63
CA GLU A 464 -12.90 -14.12 16.87
C GLU A 464 -11.61 -13.30 16.77
N ARG A 465 -10.52 -13.91 16.23
CA ARG A 465 -9.25 -13.21 16.04
C ARG A 465 -9.40 -12.07 15.04
N ILE A 466 -10.08 -12.29 13.91
CA ILE A 466 -10.41 -11.27 12.90
C ILE A 466 -11.22 -10.12 13.53
N ALA A 467 -12.19 -10.41 14.38
CA ALA A 467 -12.99 -9.37 15.05
C ALA A 467 -12.15 -8.49 15.98
N LYS A 468 -11.17 -9.07 16.70
CA LYS A 468 -10.22 -8.33 17.54
C LYS A 468 -9.31 -7.44 16.68
N LEU A 469 -8.76 -7.97 15.60
CA LEU A 469 -7.89 -7.21 14.69
C LEU A 469 -8.64 -6.10 13.96
N LYS A 470 -9.89 -6.31 13.55
CA LYS A 470 -10.73 -5.27 12.94
C LYS A 470 -10.90 -4.06 13.86
N LYS A 471 -11.01 -4.25 15.18
CA LYS A 471 -11.09 -3.14 16.14
C LYS A 471 -9.80 -2.32 16.21
N ILE A 472 -8.64 -2.97 16.06
CA ILE A 472 -7.32 -2.29 16.06
C ILE A 472 -7.11 -1.54 14.74
N ALA A 473 -7.52 -2.14 13.62
CA ALA A 473 -7.33 -1.63 12.26
C ALA A 473 -8.51 -0.78 11.75
N ASP A 474 -9.42 -0.36 12.62
CA ASP A 474 -10.64 0.37 12.25
C ASP A 474 -10.30 1.72 11.62
N GLU A 475 -10.73 1.90 10.38
CA GLU A 475 -10.56 3.16 9.63
C GLU A 475 -11.20 4.37 10.30
N SER A 476 -12.30 4.19 11.01
CA SER A 476 -12.98 5.28 11.71
C SER A 476 -12.13 5.82 12.85
N VAL A 477 -11.43 4.93 13.57
CA VAL A 477 -10.47 5.28 14.63
C VAL A 477 -9.27 6.01 14.05
N ILE A 478 -8.75 5.53 12.91
CA ILE A 478 -7.61 6.17 12.23
C ILE A 478 -8.00 7.57 11.75
N LYS A 479 -9.14 7.73 11.08
CA LYS A 479 -9.65 9.05 10.62
C LYS A 479 -9.83 10.01 11.80
N ARG A 480 -10.37 9.55 12.92
CA ARG A 480 -10.52 10.36 14.14
C ARG A 480 -9.16 10.78 14.73
N LYS A 481 -8.17 9.87 14.77
CA LYS A 481 -6.82 10.21 15.23
C LYS A 481 -6.16 11.25 14.33
N ILE A 482 -6.30 11.13 13.00
CA ILE A 482 -5.81 12.13 12.05
C ILE A 482 -6.48 13.48 12.29
N ALA A 483 -7.80 13.53 12.39
CA ALA A 483 -8.53 14.76 12.65
C ALA A 483 -8.08 15.43 13.95
N ASN A 484 -7.91 14.66 15.03
CA ASN A 484 -7.40 15.18 16.30
C ASN A 484 -5.96 15.70 16.18
N ALA A 485 -5.09 15.04 15.43
CA ALA A 485 -3.73 15.50 15.18
C ALA A 485 -3.74 16.81 14.39
N ILE A 486 -4.51 16.90 13.31
CA ILE A 486 -4.67 18.14 12.51
C ILE A 486 -5.19 19.28 13.36
N THR A 487 -6.18 19.06 14.23
CA THR A 487 -6.69 20.09 15.14
C THR A 487 -5.58 20.59 16.09
N LYS A 488 -4.75 19.70 16.67
CA LYS A 488 -3.64 20.11 17.51
C LYS A 488 -2.58 20.89 16.75
N ILE A 489 -2.28 20.49 15.52
CA ILE A 489 -1.37 21.21 14.63
C ILE A 489 -1.96 22.59 14.29
N SER A 490 -3.24 22.69 13.96
CA SER A 490 -3.92 23.94 13.64
C SER A 490 -3.78 24.97 14.78
N VAL A 491 -3.94 24.55 16.02
CA VAL A 491 -3.74 25.46 17.18
C VAL A 491 -2.32 26.03 17.18
N LYS A 492 -1.30 25.19 16.95
CA LYS A 492 0.10 25.63 16.89
C LYS A 492 0.36 26.56 15.70
N GLN A 493 -0.19 26.21 14.55
CA GLN A 493 -0.08 27.01 13.34
C GLN A 493 -0.65 28.44 13.55
N MET A 494 -1.84 28.53 14.15
CA MET A 494 -2.49 29.82 14.42
C MET A 494 -1.71 30.66 15.45
N GLU A 495 -1.15 30.04 16.50
CA GLU A 495 -0.29 30.73 17.47
C GLU A 495 0.93 31.36 16.79
N LEU A 496 1.56 30.62 15.84
CA LEU A 496 2.74 31.09 15.10
C LEU A 496 2.39 32.12 14.03
N LEU A 497 1.26 31.95 13.34
CA LEU A 497 0.81 32.88 12.29
C LEU A 497 0.56 34.30 12.85
N LYS A 498 0.03 34.40 14.08
CA LYS A 498 -0.22 35.69 14.75
C LYS A 498 1.05 36.49 15.04
N LEU A 499 2.21 35.88 15.01
CA LEU A 499 3.51 36.55 15.19
C LEU A 499 4.06 37.09 13.88
N MET A 500 3.45 36.75 12.75
CA MET A 500 3.94 37.06 11.41
C MET A 500 3.05 38.11 10.74
N ASP A 501 3.60 38.74 9.70
CA ASP A 501 2.86 39.68 8.83
C ASP A 501 1.95 38.90 7.88
N ALA A 502 0.73 38.62 8.31
CA ALA A 502 -0.30 37.96 7.55
C ALA A 502 -1.58 38.79 7.53
N GLU A 503 -2.27 38.85 6.39
CA GLU A 503 -3.50 39.62 6.25
C GLU A 503 -4.68 39.09 7.07
N ARG A 504 -4.68 37.77 7.34
CA ARG A 504 -5.79 37.07 8.01
C ARG A 504 -5.27 36.20 9.18
N PRO A 505 -4.61 36.79 10.20
CA PRO A 505 -3.92 36.02 11.26
C PRO A 505 -4.88 35.36 12.25
N ASP A 506 -6.13 35.83 12.33
CA ASP A 506 -7.15 35.32 13.26
C ASP A 506 -8.09 34.29 12.62
N ASP A 507 -8.09 34.17 11.29
CA ASP A 507 -8.94 33.20 10.60
C ASP A 507 -8.49 31.77 10.90
N PRO A 508 -9.42 30.89 11.25
CA PRO A 508 -9.06 29.49 11.49
C PRO A 508 -8.51 28.84 10.22
N PHE A 509 -7.32 28.27 10.33
CA PHE A 509 -6.77 27.50 9.24
C PHE A 509 -6.24 26.14 9.67
N ARG A 510 -6.18 25.21 8.74
CA ARG A 510 -5.74 23.85 8.98
C ARG A 510 -5.00 23.27 7.76
N LEU A 511 -4.16 22.31 8.03
CA LEU A 511 -3.50 21.54 7.00
C LEU A 511 -4.49 20.58 6.32
N ASP A 512 -4.66 20.71 5.02
CA ASP A 512 -5.26 19.66 4.17
C ASP A 512 -4.14 18.71 3.70
N TYR A 513 -3.93 17.63 4.44
CA TYR A 513 -2.89 16.64 4.13
C TYR A 513 -3.18 15.83 2.86
N LYS A 514 -4.43 15.80 2.36
CA LYS A 514 -4.79 15.09 1.12
C LYS A 514 -4.43 15.92 -0.11
N ASN A 515 -4.62 17.22 -0.03
CA ASN A 515 -4.25 18.14 -1.10
C ASN A 515 -2.85 18.73 -0.90
N LEU A 516 -2.19 18.48 0.24
CA LEU A 516 -0.88 19.01 0.64
C LEU A 516 -0.84 20.54 0.56
N THR A 517 -1.87 21.18 1.11
CA THR A 517 -2.05 22.63 1.17
C THR A 517 -2.66 23.04 2.49
N VAL A 518 -2.84 24.34 2.72
CA VAL A 518 -3.63 24.86 3.83
C VAL A 518 -5.01 25.27 3.37
N GLU A 519 -5.99 25.10 4.23
CA GLU A 519 -7.38 25.49 4.08
C GLU A 519 -7.70 26.52 5.16
N VAL A 520 -8.11 27.72 4.77
CA VAL A 520 -8.47 28.83 5.66
C VAL A 520 -9.97 29.02 5.62
N ASP A 521 -10.61 29.07 6.79
CA ASP A 521 -12.05 29.29 6.90
C ASP A 521 -12.35 30.80 6.84
N GLY A 522 -13.07 31.25 5.80
CA GLY A 522 -13.50 32.64 5.64
C GLY A 522 -14.75 32.98 6.45
N GLU A 523 -15.00 34.28 6.68
CA GLU A 523 -16.15 34.80 7.46
C GLU A 523 -17.52 34.38 6.92
N ASP A 524 -17.63 34.17 5.61
CA ASP A 524 -18.84 33.72 4.90
C ASP A 524 -19.01 32.18 4.86
N GLY A 525 -18.14 31.45 5.56
CA GLY A 525 -18.11 29.98 5.54
C GLY A 525 -17.45 29.36 4.28
N ARG A 526 -16.89 30.21 3.42
CA ARG A 526 -16.05 29.76 2.29
C ARG A 526 -14.71 29.22 2.82
N LYS A 527 -14.19 28.23 2.12
CA LYS A 527 -12.86 27.68 2.36
C LYS A 527 -11.94 28.16 1.27
N ASP A 528 -10.91 28.88 1.67
CA ASP A 528 -9.89 29.39 0.76
C ASP A 528 -8.63 28.55 0.88
N TYR A 529 -8.06 28.14 -0.24
CA TYR A 529 -6.80 27.40 -0.27
C TYR A 529 -5.62 28.36 -0.41
N LEU A 530 -4.41 27.88 -0.10
CA LEU A 530 -3.18 28.68 -0.13
C LEU A 530 -3.01 29.48 -1.44
N TRP A 531 -3.38 28.87 -2.58
CA TRP A 531 -3.28 29.54 -3.89
C TRP A 531 -4.39 30.59 -4.14
N GLU A 532 -5.42 30.64 -3.33
CA GLU A 532 -6.51 31.64 -3.38
C GLU A 532 -6.23 32.83 -2.45
N ILE A 533 -5.30 32.66 -1.51
CA ILE A 533 -4.86 33.70 -0.59
C ILE A 533 -3.76 34.48 -1.30
N GLY A 534 -3.98 35.75 -1.58
CA GLY A 534 -3.06 36.60 -2.32
C GLY A 534 -1.79 36.95 -1.55
N SER A 535 -0.81 37.51 -2.23
CA SER A 535 0.54 38.02 -1.84
C SER A 535 1.58 36.97 -1.42
N GLY A 536 2.84 37.27 -1.77
CA GLY A 536 3.98 36.42 -1.40
C GLY A 536 4.23 36.39 0.11
N SER A 537 3.98 37.49 0.81
CA SER A 537 4.10 37.57 2.28
C SER A 537 3.10 36.66 2.99
N ASN A 538 1.86 36.60 2.53
CA ASN A 538 0.87 35.65 3.04
C ASN A 538 1.30 34.22 2.82
N TRP A 539 1.68 33.83 1.59
CA TRP A 539 2.16 32.45 1.33
C TRP A 539 3.31 32.09 2.25
N LEU A 540 4.27 32.99 2.42
CA LEU A 540 5.41 32.78 3.33
C LEU A 540 4.94 32.55 4.77
N ALA A 541 4.06 33.39 5.29
CA ALA A 541 3.56 33.31 6.65
C ALA A 541 2.82 31.98 6.90
N TYR A 542 1.96 31.55 5.99
CA TYR A 542 1.29 30.24 6.07
C TYR A 542 2.25 29.07 5.91
N HIS A 543 3.28 29.17 5.05
CA HIS A 543 4.33 28.14 4.92
C HIS A 543 5.10 27.95 6.22
N ILE A 544 5.66 29.04 6.74
CA ILE A 544 6.48 28.99 7.95
C ILE A 544 5.66 28.50 9.14
N SER A 545 4.47 29.05 9.37
CA SER A 545 3.61 28.63 10.47
C SER A 545 3.18 27.17 10.34
N THR A 546 2.95 26.68 9.12
CA THR A 546 2.57 25.28 8.88
C THR A 546 3.74 24.34 9.14
N ILE A 547 4.90 24.61 8.58
CA ILE A 547 6.08 23.73 8.76
C ILE A 547 6.54 23.73 10.23
N LEU A 548 6.59 24.89 10.87
CA LEU A 548 6.98 24.99 12.28
C LEU A 548 5.92 24.37 13.21
N GLY A 549 4.63 24.58 12.95
CA GLY A 549 3.56 23.94 13.71
C GLY A 549 3.56 22.40 13.58
N LEU A 550 3.89 21.86 12.40
CA LEU A 550 4.14 20.45 12.21
C LEU A 550 5.35 19.97 13.01
N GLN A 551 6.46 20.70 12.97
CA GLN A 551 7.68 20.33 13.71
C GLN A 551 7.47 20.38 15.23
N GLU A 552 6.73 21.36 15.76
CA GLU A 552 6.33 21.39 17.18
C GLU A 552 5.50 20.15 17.54
N PHE A 553 4.54 19.78 16.67
CA PHE A 553 3.75 18.57 16.86
C PHE A 553 4.63 17.32 16.87
N PHE A 554 5.52 17.16 15.88
CA PHE A 554 6.41 16.01 15.77
C PHE A 554 7.36 15.87 16.96
N SER A 555 7.87 16.99 17.47
CA SER A 555 8.73 17.01 18.66
C SER A 555 7.98 16.62 19.92
N THR A 556 6.73 17.08 20.09
CA THR A 556 5.88 16.75 21.24
C THR A 556 5.45 15.29 21.26
N PHE A 557 5.11 14.72 20.09
CA PHE A 557 4.57 13.35 19.96
C PHE A 557 5.63 12.32 19.59
N GLN A 558 6.93 12.67 19.65
CA GLN A 558 8.06 11.77 19.33
C GLN A 558 7.87 11.04 17.98
N SER A 559 7.45 11.80 16.97
CA SER A 559 7.28 11.29 15.61
C SER A 559 8.61 10.77 15.04
N SER A 560 8.54 9.96 13.99
CA SER A 560 9.70 9.49 13.20
C SER A 560 10.35 10.61 12.39
N VAL A 561 9.73 11.78 12.27
CA VAL A 561 10.29 12.92 11.54
C VAL A 561 11.48 13.51 12.32
N PRO A 562 12.62 13.78 11.65
CA PRO A 562 13.76 14.49 12.24
C PRO A 562 13.35 15.85 12.81
N ASN A 563 13.93 16.21 13.94
CA ASN A 563 13.64 17.49 14.62
C ASN A 563 14.56 18.62 14.15
N PHE A 564 14.78 18.72 12.83
CA PHE A 564 15.45 19.85 12.18
C PHE A 564 14.67 20.34 10.97
N VAL A 565 14.82 21.60 10.64
CA VAL A 565 14.31 22.19 9.41
C VAL A 565 15.29 23.19 8.83
N VAL A 566 15.37 23.24 7.49
CA VAL A 566 16.23 24.20 6.77
C VAL A 566 15.34 25.06 5.88
N PHE A 567 15.40 26.39 6.09
CA PHE A 567 14.76 27.39 5.25
C PHE A 567 15.80 28.10 4.39
N ASP A 568 15.55 28.17 3.08
CA ASP A 568 16.40 28.89 2.15
C ASP A 568 15.73 30.17 1.69
N GLN A 569 16.26 31.29 2.10
CA GLN A 569 15.81 32.66 1.81
C GLN A 569 14.34 32.92 2.13
N PRO A 570 13.90 32.68 3.37
CA PRO A 570 12.49 32.91 3.74
C PRO A 570 12.08 34.37 3.59
N SER A 571 13.00 35.33 3.71
CA SER A 571 12.69 36.75 3.57
C SER A 571 12.63 37.25 2.11
N GLN A 572 12.84 36.40 1.10
CA GLN A 572 12.95 36.79 -0.32
C GLN A 572 11.80 37.66 -0.83
N VAL A 573 10.61 37.54 -0.26
CA VAL A 573 9.42 38.27 -0.67
C VAL A 573 9.45 39.74 -0.29
N TYR A 574 10.30 40.10 0.65
CA TYR A 574 10.49 41.48 1.16
C TYR A 574 11.67 42.19 0.50
N PHE A 575 12.51 41.46 -0.26
CA PHE A 575 13.64 42.08 -0.97
C PHE A 575 13.25 42.45 -2.40
N PRO A 576 13.48 43.69 -2.86
CA PRO A 576 13.08 44.11 -4.18
C PRO A 576 13.82 43.32 -5.26
N HIS A 577 13.09 42.86 -6.30
CA HIS A 577 13.69 42.25 -7.48
C HIS A 577 14.31 43.33 -8.40
N GLY A 578 15.59 43.31 -8.59
CA GLY A 578 16.15 44.01 -9.76
C GLY A 578 17.40 44.86 -9.61
N SER A 579 18.17 44.85 -8.53
CA SER A 579 19.48 45.49 -8.52
C SER A 579 20.60 44.46 -8.73
N THR A 580 21.28 44.57 -9.88
CA THR A 580 22.45 43.75 -10.26
C THR A 580 23.76 44.31 -9.73
N ASP A 581 23.74 45.41 -9.01
CA ASP A 581 24.94 46.05 -8.47
C ASP A 581 25.31 45.56 -7.10
N ASN A 582 26.47 44.98 -6.99
CA ASN A 582 27.05 44.30 -5.81
C ASN A 582 27.45 45.22 -4.64
N SER A 583 27.01 46.45 -4.57
CA SER A 583 27.53 47.44 -3.64
C SER A 583 26.54 48.24 -2.79
N GLU A 584 25.24 48.00 -2.95
CA GLU A 584 24.25 48.70 -2.09
C GLU A 584 23.75 47.77 -0.99
N VAL A 585 23.96 48.16 0.23
CA VAL A 585 23.23 47.66 1.41
C VAL A 585 21.75 47.97 1.11
N TYR A 586 20.92 46.95 0.90
CA TYR A 586 19.49 47.13 0.68
C TYR A 586 18.89 47.79 1.91
N ASP A 587 18.50 49.05 1.79
CA ASP A 587 17.72 49.74 2.81
C ASP A 587 16.26 49.23 2.69
N LEU A 588 15.93 48.19 3.46
CA LEU A 588 14.56 47.75 3.66
C LEU A 588 13.78 48.84 4.37
N GLY A 589 12.59 49.16 3.89
CA GLY A 589 11.68 50.03 4.61
C GLY A 589 11.41 49.50 6.03
N ASP A 590 11.10 50.38 6.97
CA ASP A 590 10.90 50.00 8.37
C ASP A 590 9.87 48.85 8.51
N LEU A 591 8.81 48.84 7.71
CA LEU A 591 7.78 47.81 7.72
C LEU A 591 8.31 46.43 7.23
N ASP A 592 9.12 46.41 6.19
CA ASP A 592 9.71 45.16 5.69
C ASP A 592 10.76 44.62 6.67
N ARG A 593 11.52 45.47 7.36
CA ARG A 593 12.44 45.07 8.43
C ARG A 593 11.70 44.41 9.59
N GLU A 594 10.59 44.99 10.04
CA GLU A 594 9.72 44.41 11.05
C GLU A 594 9.14 43.06 10.60
N ALA A 595 8.70 42.95 9.40
CA ALA A 595 8.18 41.71 8.82
C ALA A 595 9.25 40.61 8.75
N VAL A 596 10.48 40.91 8.30
CA VAL A 596 11.60 39.95 8.32
C VAL A 596 11.98 39.58 9.75
N LYS A 597 12.01 40.54 10.71
CA LYS A 597 12.27 40.25 12.11
C LYS A 597 11.21 39.32 12.71
N SER A 598 9.93 39.47 12.32
CA SER A 598 8.86 38.63 12.79
C SER A 598 9.06 37.16 12.42
N ILE A 599 9.67 36.84 11.27
CA ILE A 599 10.04 35.51 10.84
C ILE A 599 11.00 34.87 11.87
N PHE A 600 12.08 35.56 12.20
CA PHE A 600 13.06 35.08 13.17
C PHE A 600 12.51 34.94 14.58
N THR A 601 11.66 35.89 14.98
CA THR A 601 10.94 35.84 16.27
C THR A 601 10.04 34.61 16.34
N THR A 602 9.32 34.29 15.25
CA THR A 602 8.46 33.11 15.16
C THR A 602 9.27 31.81 15.23
N MET A 603 10.43 31.76 14.56
CA MET A 603 11.35 30.61 14.63
C MET A 603 11.90 30.39 16.04
N ALA A 604 12.36 31.46 16.69
CA ALA A 604 12.85 31.40 18.07
C ALA A 604 11.77 30.98 19.09
N LYS A 605 10.54 31.47 18.87
CA LYS A 605 9.37 31.09 19.66
C LYS A 605 9.04 29.61 19.51
N CYS A 606 9.08 29.06 18.27
CA CYS A 606 8.86 27.66 17.99
C CYS A 606 9.85 26.77 18.76
N ILE A 607 11.16 27.10 18.75
CA ILE A 607 12.17 26.34 19.49
C ILE A 607 11.88 26.40 21.01
N SER A 608 11.50 27.55 21.53
CA SER A 608 11.12 27.70 22.95
C SER A 608 9.91 26.83 23.31
N ASN A 609 8.90 26.76 22.44
CA ASN A 609 7.67 25.97 22.63
C ASN A 609 7.96 24.47 22.80
N VAL A 610 9.03 23.95 22.18
CA VAL A 610 9.45 22.54 22.26
C VAL A 610 10.60 22.31 23.26
N ASN A 611 10.78 23.19 24.25
CA ASN A 611 11.84 23.12 25.24
C ASN A 611 13.24 22.99 24.64
N ASN A 612 13.51 23.74 23.59
CA ASN A 612 14.76 23.73 22.83
C ASN A 612 15.12 22.35 22.24
N ASN A 613 14.14 21.49 21.95
CA ASN A 613 14.36 20.18 21.33
C ASN A 613 14.08 20.21 19.82
N MET A 614 14.62 21.22 19.13
CA MET A 614 14.50 21.38 17.68
C MET A 614 15.65 22.24 17.16
N GLN A 615 16.03 22.06 15.93
CA GLN A 615 17.04 22.86 15.23
C GLN A 615 16.44 23.50 13.98
N ILE A 616 16.69 24.78 13.80
CA ILE A 616 16.34 25.50 12.57
C ILE A 616 17.63 26.04 11.94
N LEU A 617 17.81 25.82 10.65
CA LEU A 617 18.88 26.41 9.85
C LEU A 617 18.25 27.38 8.83
N VAL A 618 18.69 28.62 8.84
CA VAL A 618 18.22 29.67 7.95
C VAL A 618 19.37 30.13 7.06
N LEU A 619 19.16 30.04 5.76
CA LEU A 619 20.10 30.53 4.75
C LEU A 619 19.54 31.84 4.23
N GLU A 620 20.23 32.98 4.50
CA GLU A 620 19.59 34.29 4.39
C GLU A 620 20.50 35.35 3.76
N HIS A 621 19.90 36.44 3.27
CA HIS A 621 20.58 37.68 2.89
C HIS A 621 20.53 38.75 3.99
N ALA A 622 19.48 38.71 4.84
CA ALA A 622 19.38 39.58 5.99
C ALA A 622 20.57 39.41 6.94
N ASP A 623 20.99 40.47 7.55
CA ASP A 623 22.12 40.48 8.51
C ASP A 623 21.64 40.69 9.93
N SER A 624 22.58 40.60 10.87
CA SER A 624 22.34 40.75 12.32
C SER A 624 21.72 42.09 12.74
N SER A 625 21.71 43.12 11.85
CA SER A 625 21.00 44.38 12.14
C SER A 625 19.48 44.20 12.22
N ILE A 626 18.96 43.11 11.63
CA ILE A 626 17.49 42.83 11.60
C ILE A 626 17.12 41.88 12.75
N TYR A 627 17.87 40.81 12.96
CA TYR A 627 17.52 39.74 13.92
C TYR A 627 18.44 39.67 15.17
N GLY A 628 19.49 40.51 15.25
CA GLY A 628 20.51 40.37 16.29
C GLY A 628 20.02 40.60 17.72
N ASP A 629 18.89 41.23 17.90
CA ASP A 629 18.21 41.42 19.20
C ASP A 629 17.19 40.30 19.55
N VAL A 630 16.95 39.36 18.63
CA VAL A 630 16.08 38.21 18.88
C VAL A 630 16.85 37.11 19.60
N GLN A 631 16.43 36.80 20.83
CA GLN A 631 17.07 35.76 21.65
C GLN A 631 16.92 34.35 21.00
N GLY A 632 17.98 33.53 21.06
CA GLY A 632 17.98 32.16 20.55
C GLY A 632 18.40 32.03 19.10
N ILE A 633 18.86 33.11 18.48
CA ILE A 633 19.43 33.11 17.15
C ILE A 633 20.96 33.14 17.22
N ASN A 634 21.59 32.24 16.46
CA ASN A 634 23.04 32.13 16.35
C ASN A 634 23.45 32.42 14.90
N GLU A 635 24.20 33.48 14.69
CA GLU A 635 24.86 33.74 13.42
C GLU A 635 26.10 32.85 13.31
N VAL A 636 26.01 31.82 12.42
CA VAL A 636 27.06 30.79 12.30
C VAL A 636 28.13 31.22 11.30
N CYS A 637 27.74 31.75 10.17
CA CYS A 637 28.63 32.20 9.11
C CYS A 637 28.12 33.49 8.46
N VAL A 638 29.04 34.38 8.14
CA VAL A 638 28.79 35.60 7.38
C VAL A 638 29.62 35.53 6.09
N TRP A 639 28.99 35.18 4.97
CA TRP A 639 29.65 35.04 3.67
C TRP A 639 29.57 36.35 2.89
N ARG A 640 30.42 37.30 3.26
CA ARG A 640 30.60 38.60 2.60
C ARG A 640 32.07 38.86 2.35
N ASN A 641 32.41 39.86 1.55
CA ASN A 641 33.77 40.27 1.31
C ASN A 641 34.72 39.15 0.77
N GLY A 642 34.19 38.26 -0.04
CA GLY A 642 34.96 37.16 -0.64
C GLY A 642 34.84 35.82 0.10
N GLU A 643 34.27 35.79 1.32
CA GLU A 643 33.95 34.56 2.01
C GLU A 643 32.79 33.83 1.34
N LYS A 644 32.94 32.51 1.17
CA LYS A 644 31.98 31.64 0.45
C LYS A 644 32.01 30.23 1.04
N LEU A 645 31.01 29.41 0.68
CA LEU A 645 30.97 27.98 0.97
C LEU A 645 32.27 27.28 0.51
N ILE A 646 32.71 27.53 -0.70
CA ILE A 646 33.97 27.02 -1.27
C ILE A 646 35.05 28.10 -1.12
N PRO A 647 36.15 27.83 -0.39
CA PRO A 647 37.30 28.73 -0.37
C PRO A 647 37.84 29.00 -1.78
N LEU A 648 38.28 30.24 -2.04
CA LEU A 648 38.81 30.63 -3.38
C LEU A 648 40.03 29.79 -3.77
N GLU A 649 40.87 29.45 -2.81
CA GLU A 649 42.07 28.63 -2.97
C GLU A 649 41.79 27.19 -3.46
N TRP A 650 40.55 26.69 -3.31
CA TRP A 650 40.18 25.38 -3.85
C TRP A 650 39.77 25.38 -5.31
N ILE A 651 39.58 26.56 -5.88
CA ILE A 651 39.09 26.77 -7.26
C ILE A 651 40.24 27.02 -8.23
N ASP A 652 41.41 27.49 -7.72
CA ASP A 652 42.61 27.83 -8.53
C ASP A 652 43.41 26.59 -8.99
#